data_8ba47daac9df0820e9a0626c405327c7
#
_entry.id   8ba47daac9df0820e9a0626c405327c7
#
_cell.length_a   1.000
_cell.length_b   1.000
_cell.length_c   1.000
_cell.angle_alpha   90.00
_cell.angle_beta   90.00
_cell.angle_gamma   90.00
#
_symmetry.space_group_name_H-M   'P 1'
#
loop_
_entity.id
_entity.type
_entity.pdbx_description
1 polymer ?
#
loop_
_entity_poly.entity_id
_entity_poly.type
_entity_poly.pdbx_seq_one_letter_code
_entity_poly.pdbx_strand_id
1 'polypeptide(L)'
;MQITFNIQYKTVFGEELLLNITSGEAGDRTIAMSTADGLTWTCQIEAKKSDKRVDYFYSVRNCCGIKCSEWKTITHRLDLNTKASQHIIVEDCWHEIPCDTYLYSSAFTDCVNRRAEGSVKPLAYDKALRLVVRAPQLHSGARLALTGKGAVLGNWDLKKALHMTEHNHNEWIVDIDGDALDANDKEVGLGNNNKICSKLVHELEFKFVAFSDKGDEMWETCENRTLTLKPLEQNEVRVVALDQSFYALCDEKVAGTLVPVFSLRSEGSFGVGDFGDLKLMIDWVAKTHQRLLQVLPINDSTSTHTWTDSYPYSCISIFALHPQYADLRQLPALNDKLEADRFEVLREELNALPQIDYERVNNAKLKYLRLLFEQEGKKVLASKEFKAFFADCEHWLVPYAYYCYLRDLYGTCVFSEWADHKQWNEADRKALTNQKSELYNKVAYYYYVQFVLDQQMRSAHEYARARGVILKGDIPIGVNRNGCDVWHEPEYFHLDSQAGAPPDAFSVNGQNWGFPTYNWDRMIADGCQWWVRRFQNMAKYFDAYRIDHVLGFFRIWAIPTDCVGGLLGQFQPALAMTRDEIQSYGLNFQEHLFTTPFIAHWVVERVFREHTEEVIKTYLNHEHDDIYSLKPEYDTERKIEAAFEGKTTEKDVWLRDGLYALVDDVLFVRDRKNPNLFHPRITAQLNFMYEALWDGDKAAFNRLYNDYYYRRNNNFWYGEAMKKLPLLVQATRMLVCAEDLGMVPDCVQWVMQELRILSLELQSMPKDSSVKFGYLSRNPYRSVCTLSTHDMPTLRQWWDEDWARTQEFYNSMLYRGGAAPHPLPGWLARDIVSQQLTSPSMLCVLSLQDWFAIDERIRLADADAERINIPANPKHYWRYRMHMNIEQLLADRDYNEQVKELIDEAGRK
;
A
#
# COMPACT_ATOMS: atom_id res chain seq x y z
N MET A 1 23.57 23.96 25.11
CA MET A 1 24.21 24.16 23.81
C MET A 1 23.24 24.93 22.94
N GLN A 2 23.75 26.01 22.32
CA GLN A 2 22.92 26.87 21.46
C GLN A 2 22.98 26.38 20.02
N ILE A 3 21.83 26.31 19.35
CA ILE A 3 21.72 25.91 17.96
C ILE A 3 20.90 26.95 17.21
N THR A 4 21.46 27.50 16.13
CA THR A 4 20.76 28.43 15.24
C THR A 4 20.49 27.71 13.92
N PHE A 5 19.22 27.68 13.50
CA PHE A 5 18.80 27.13 12.22
C PHE A 5 18.51 28.26 11.23
N ASN A 6 19.12 28.19 10.08
CA ASN A 6 18.89 29.08 8.95
C ASN A 6 18.46 28.28 7.73
N ILE A 7 17.46 28.78 7.02
CA ILE A 7 16.99 28.17 5.76
C ILE A 7 16.54 29.27 4.79
N GLN A 8 16.85 29.09 3.51
CA GLN A 8 16.32 29.95 2.46
C GLN A 8 15.05 29.33 1.87
N TYR A 9 13.92 30.01 2.08
CA TYR A 9 12.63 29.59 1.54
C TYR A 9 11.74 30.82 1.29
N LYS A 10 11.32 31.00 0.04
CA LYS A 10 10.50 32.16 -0.33
C LYS A 10 9.06 31.98 0.08
N THR A 11 8.57 32.84 0.97
CA THR A 11 7.17 32.91 1.38
C THR A 11 6.48 34.15 0.83
N VAL A 12 5.15 34.18 0.91
CA VAL A 12 4.33 35.36 0.62
C VAL A 12 3.78 35.95 1.92
N PHE A 13 3.31 37.20 1.86
CA PHE A 13 2.76 37.87 3.03
C PHE A 13 1.60 37.08 3.65
N GLY A 14 1.65 36.85 4.98
CA GLY A 14 0.69 36.02 5.70
C GLY A 14 1.10 34.55 5.84
N GLU A 15 2.23 34.16 5.31
CA GLU A 15 2.86 32.84 5.55
C GLU A 15 3.99 32.95 6.55
N GLU A 16 4.17 31.92 7.35
CA GLU A 16 5.30 31.76 8.26
C GLU A 16 5.91 30.37 8.13
N LEU A 17 7.24 30.30 8.31
CA LEU A 17 7.98 29.04 8.32
C LEU A 17 8.06 28.51 9.76
N LEU A 18 7.89 27.21 9.93
CA LEU A 18 7.93 26.51 11.20
C LEU A 18 9.04 25.47 11.18
N LEU A 19 9.86 25.43 12.23
CA LEU A 19 10.76 24.32 12.54
C LEU A 19 10.00 23.31 13.42
N ASN A 20 9.85 22.07 12.93
CA ASN A 20 9.22 20.99 13.67
C ASN A 20 10.29 20.00 14.14
N ILE A 21 10.46 19.86 15.43
CA ILE A 21 11.41 18.92 16.06
C ILE A 21 10.63 17.66 16.45
N THR A 22 11.11 16.50 16.00
CA THR A 22 10.45 15.20 16.16
C THR A 22 11.23 14.22 17.06
N SER A 23 12.39 14.65 17.60
CA SER A 23 13.22 13.79 18.43
C SER A 23 13.41 14.35 19.84
N GLY A 24 13.51 13.44 20.80
CA GLY A 24 13.90 13.72 22.17
C GLY A 24 12.86 13.36 23.22
N GLU A 25 13.32 13.13 24.44
CA GLU A 25 12.47 12.89 25.63
C GLU A 25 11.52 14.06 25.97
N ALA A 26 11.70 15.21 25.31
CA ALA A 26 10.89 16.41 25.52
C ALA A 26 9.60 16.47 24.65
N GLY A 27 9.35 15.45 23.80
CA GLY A 27 8.22 15.41 22.88
C GLY A 27 8.37 16.34 21.66
N ASP A 28 7.47 16.20 20.71
CA ASP A 28 7.43 17.00 19.48
C ASP A 28 7.21 18.48 19.81
N ARG A 29 8.02 19.35 19.17
CA ARG A 29 7.92 20.81 19.33
C ARG A 29 7.88 21.49 17.97
N THR A 30 6.98 22.45 17.82
CA THR A 30 6.89 23.34 16.66
C THR A 30 7.25 24.75 17.06
N ILE A 31 8.19 25.35 16.34
CA ILE A 31 8.75 26.69 16.64
C ILE A 31 8.57 27.56 15.40
N ALA A 32 7.95 28.72 15.56
CA ALA A 32 7.87 29.71 14.49
C ALA A 32 9.25 30.35 14.25
N MET A 33 9.66 30.43 13.00
CA MET A 33 10.89 31.08 12.59
C MET A 33 10.66 32.58 12.33
N SER A 34 11.72 33.36 12.31
CA SER A 34 11.69 34.79 12.03
C SER A 34 12.37 35.12 10.70
N THR A 35 11.90 36.15 10.02
CA THR A 35 12.50 36.64 8.78
C THR A 35 12.43 38.17 8.72
N ALA A 36 13.37 38.78 8.02
CA ALA A 36 13.38 40.20 7.71
C ALA A 36 13.01 40.51 6.25
N ASP A 37 13.17 39.52 5.38
CA ASP A 37 13.06 39.68 3.91
C ASP A 37 12.02 38.71 3.25
N GLY A 38 11.42 37.79 4.03
CA GLY A 38 10.53 36.76 3.53
C GLY A 38 11.24 35.66 2.73
N LEU A 39 12.57 35.64 2.74
CA LEU A 39 13.41 34.67 2.01
C LEU A 39 14.29 33.88 2.96
N THR A 40 15.00 34.59 3.86
CA THR A 40 15.90 33.97 4.84
C THR A 40 15.18 33.84 6.18
N TRP A 41 15.03 32.62 6.65
CA TRP A 41 14.34 32.32 7.91
C TRP A 41 15.32 31.80 8.93
N THR A 42 15.20 32.26 10.17
CA THR A 42 16.07 31.87 11.26
C THR A 42 15.30 31.58 12.53
N CYS A 43 15.75 30.63 13.30
CA CYS A 43 15.33 30.44 14.69
C CYS A 43 16.48 29.88 15.55
N GLN A 44 16.37 30.05 16.86
CA GLN A 44 17.37 29.63 17.81
C GLN A 44 16.75 28.76 18.90
N ILE A 45 17.42 27.66 19.23
CA ILE A 45 17.01 26.76 20.30
C ILE A 45 18.14 26.45 21.24
N GLU A 46 17.79 25.96 22.43
CA GLU A 46 18.74 25.39 23.38
C GLU A 46 18.54 23.86 23.44
N ALA A 47 19.61 23.10 23.14
CA ALA A 47 19.63 21.65 23.32
C ALA A 47 20.16 21.32 24.74
N LYS A 48 19.57 20.28 25.35
CA LYS A 48 20.02 19.77 26.66
C LYS A 48 21.32 18.98 26.48
N LYS A 49 22.12 18.89 27.55
CA LYS A 49 23.35 18.07 27.55
C LYS A 49 23.11 16.57 27.36
N SER A 50 21.89 16.10 27.61
CA SER A 50 21.48 14.72 27.42
C SER A 50 21.18 14.38 25.97
N ASP A 51 20.85 15.39 25.18
CA ASP A 51 20.40 15.18 23.79
C ASP A 51 21.62 14.81 22.95
N LYS A 52 21.52 13.69 22.24
CA LYS A 52 22.60 13.20 21.36
C LYS A 52 22.37 13.62 19.91
N ARG A 53 21.11 13.88 19.55
CA ARG A 53 20.70 14.29 18.20
C ARG A 53 19.39 15.08 18.24
N VAL A 54 19.15 15.83 17.15
CA VAL A 54 17.88 16.51 16.86
C VAL A 54 17.44 16.07 15.48
N ASP A 55 16.27 15.43 15.39
CA ASP A 55 15.59 15.12 14.12
C ASP A 55 14.50 16.18 13.92
N TYR A 56 14.41 16.76 12.70
CA TYR A 56 13.51 17.90 12.45
C TYR A 56 13.16 18.02 10.97
N PHE A 57 12.10 18.79 10.69
CA PHE A 57 11.69 19.18 9.33
C PHE A 57 11.06 20.57 9.34
N TYR A 58 10.93 21.18 8.15
CA TYR A 58 10.29 22.48 8.00
C TYR A 58 8.88 22.35 7.43
N SER A 59 8.00 23.31 7.80
CA SER A 59 6.66 23.43 7.24
C SER A 59 6.25 24.89 7.11
N VAL A 60 5.37 25.18 6.15
CA VAL A 60 4.79 26.53 5.94
C VAL A 60 3.36 26.54 6.45
N ARG A 61 3.04 27.53 7.26
CA ARG A 61 1.70 27.78 7.79
C ARG A 61 1.16 29.10 7.28
N ASN A 62 -0.15 29.17 7.05
CA ASN A 62 -0.91 30.37 6.76
C ASN A 62 -2.14 30.46 7.68
N CYS A 63 -3.05 31.40 7.44
CA CYS A 63 -4.29 31.58 8.22
C CYS A 63 -5.24 30.36 8.20
N CYS A 64 -5.10 29.46 7.22
CA CYS A 64 -5.91 28.25 7.08
C CYS A 64 -5.25 27.01 7.72
N GLY A 65 -4.03 27.12 8.25
CA GLY A 65 -3.27 26.01 8.81
C GLY A 65 -1.98 25.71 8.03
N ILE A 66 -1.48 24.47 8.11
CA ILE A 66 -0.29 24.03 7.37
C ILE A 66 -0.59 23.99 5.87
N LYS A 67 0.10 24.82 5.11
CA LYS A 67 0.00 24.91 3.64
C LYS A 67 0.78 23.79 2.97
N CYS A 68 2.02 23.59 3.37
CA CYS A 68 2.91 22.54 2.86
C CYS A 68 3.97 22.18 3.91
N SER A 69 4.61 21.04 3.73
CA SER A 69 5.73 20.57 4.55
C SER A 69 6.78 19.99 3.63
N GLU A 70 8.00 19.94 4.10
CA GLU A 70 9.04 19.13 3.48
C GLU A 70 8.65 17.66 3.38
N TRP A 71 9.42 16.92 2.61
CA TRP A 71 9.36 15.47 2.59
C TRP A 71 9.75 14.88 3.96
N LYS A 72 8.81 14.18 4.61
CA LYS A 72 8.96 13.76 6.01
C LYS A 72 9.43 12.31 6.18
N THR A 73 9.52 11.54 5.11
CA THR A 73 9.94 10.14 5.19
C THR A 73 11.36 10.03 5.75
N ILE A 74 12.24 10.94 5.34
CA ILE A 74 13.57 11.13 5.93
C ILE A 74 13.68 12.59 6.36
N THR A 75 13.65 12.84 7.65
CA THR A 75 13.82 14.17 8.24
C THR A 75 15.29 14.57 8.27
N HIS A 76 15.57 15.86 8.45
CA HIS A 76 16.91 16.32 8.78
C HIS A 76 17.36 15.71 10.10
N ARG A 77 18.66 15.43 10.19
CA ARG A 77 19.30 14.95 11.43
C ARG A 77 20.54 15.77 11.76
N LEU A 78 20.55 16.30 12.97
CA LEU A 78 21.70 16.99 13.54
C LEU A 78 22.27 16.19 14.72
N ASP A 79 23.48 15.65 14.55
CA ASP A 79 24.21 14.98 15.63
C ASP A 79 24.86 16.00 16.56
N LEU A 80 24.58 15.88 17.86
CA LEU A 80 25.07 16.76 18.90
C LEU A 80 26.34 16.18 19.58
N ASN A 81 27.25 15.66 18.78
CA ASN A 81 28.54 15.06 19.24
C ASN A 81 29.65 16.09 19.42
N THR A 82 29.28 17.35 19.65
CA THR A 82 30.16 18.51 19.79
C THR A 82 30.41 18.86 21.28
N LYS A 83 31.35 19.74 21.53
CA LYS A 83 31.62 20.25 22.89
C LYS A 83 30.50 21.17 23.38
N ALA A 84 30.14 21.09 24.64
CA ALA A 84 29.04 21.88 25.23
C ALA A 84 29.22 23.41 25.13
N SER A 85 30.46 23.90 24.95
CA SER A 85 30.79 25.30 24.76
C SER A 85 30.62 25.79 23.31
N GLN A 86 30.36 24.88 22.38
CA GLN A 86 30.24 25.24 20.97
C GLN A 86 28.81 25.72 20.62
N HIS A 87 28.76 26.69 19.71
CA HIS A 87 27.56 27.16 19.07
C HIS A 87 27.41 26.48 17.70
N ILE A 88 26.27 25.82 17.44
CA ILE A 88 26.02 25.18 16.17
C ILE A 88 25.15 26.11 15.30
N ILE A 89 25.61 26.40 14.10
CA ILE A 89 24.87 27.15 13.09
C ILE A 89 24.57 26.19 11.93
N VAL A 90 23.30 25.97 11.67
CA VAL A 90 22.82 25.08 10.58
C VAL A 90 22.35 25.95 9.42
N GLU A 91 22.89 25.69 8.25
CA GLU A 91 22.48 26.29 6.97
C GLU A 91 21.83 25.19 6.14
N ASP A 92 20.49 25.16 6.15
CA ASP A 92 19.68 24.11 5.54
C ASP A 92 19.15 24.50 4.14
N CYS A 93 18.77 23.48 3.39
CA CYS A 93 17.97 23.58 2.18
C CYS A 93 16.65 22.85 2.36
N TRP A 94 15.60 23.32 1.68
CA TRP A 94 14.28 22.68 1.71
C TRP A 94 14.31 21.30 1.03
N HIS A 95 13.82 20.28 1.71
CA HIS A 95 13.76 18.92 1.20
C HIS A 95 12.45 18.66 0.44
N GLU A 96 12.48 18.70 -0.87
CA GLU A 96 11.38 18.20 -1.71
C GLU A 96 11.40 16.68 -1.82
N ILE A 97 10.29 16.09 -2.32
CA ILE A 97 10.22 14.66 -2.62
C ILE A 97 11.23 14.34 -3.75
N PRO A 98 12.31 13.60 -3.48
CA PRO A 98 13.30 13.32 -4.49
C PRO A 98 12.76 12.43 -5.62
N CYS A 99 13.33 12.56 -6.82
CA CYS A 99 12.92 11.73 -7.96
C CYS A 99 13.19 10.25 -7.72
N ASP A 100 14.19 9.93 -6.92
CA ASP A 100 14.65 8.58 -6.58
C ASP A 100 14.27 8.17 -5.14
N THR A 101 13.08 8.55 -4.68
CA THR A 101 12.55 8.21 -3.35
C THR A 101 12.67 6.72 -3.01
N TYR A 102 12.57 5.85 -4.02
CA TYR A 102 12.64 4.40 -3.82
C TYR A 102 13.97 3.97 -3.19
N LEU A 103 15.09 4.66 -3.50
CA LEU A 103 16.40 4.37 -2.92
C LEU A 103 16.50 4.69 -1.41
N TYR A 104 15.57 5.49 -0.88
CA TYR A 104 15.46 5.79 0.55
C TYR A 104 14.50 4.84 1.27
N SER A 105 13.76 4.01 0.52
CA SER A 105 12.84 3.05 1.12
C SER A 105 13.59 1.92 1.83
N SER A 106 12.95 1.32 2.84
CA SER A 106 13.51 0.16 3.53
C SER A 106 13.70 -1.05 2.59
N ALA A 107 12.92 -1.13 1.50
CA ALA A 107 13.11 -2.12 0.45
C ALA A 107 14.53 -2.06 -0.14
N PHE A 108 15.05 -0.86 -0.37
CA PHE A 108 16.39 -0.70 -0.92
C PHE A 108 17.46 -0.56 0.16
N THR A 109 17.27 0.26 1.17
CA THR A 109 18.30 0.49 2.21
C THR A 109 18.53 -0.72 3.10
N ASP A 110 17.47 -1.45 3.46
CA ASP A 110 17.53 -2.52 4.46
C ASP A 110 17.58 -3.94 3.82
N CYS A 111 17.15 -4.09 2.55
CA CYS A 111 17.16 -5.37 1.84
C CYS A 111 18.21 -5.40 0.72
N VAL A 112 18.04 -4.59 -0.33
CA VAL A 112 18.87 -4.66 -1.54
C VAL A 112 20.28 -4.14 -1.29
N ASN A 113 20.41 -2.92 -0.77
CA ASN A 113 21.70 -2.25 -0.56
C ASN A 113 22.33 -2.49 0.81
N ARG A 114 21.54 -2.95 1.79
CA ARG A 114 21.97 -3.40 3.14
C ARG A 114 22.94 -2.44 3.82
N ARG A 115 22.55 -1.18 3.93
CA ARG A 115 23.39 -0.18 4.60
C ARG A 115 23.18 -0.20 6.09
N ALA A 116 24.28 -0.13 6.84
CA ALA A 116 24.27 0.14 8.25
C ALA A 116 24.61 1.62 8.48
N GLU A 117 23.87 2.30 9.34
CA GLU A 117 24.25 3.64 9.79
C GLU A 117 25.61 3.59 10.45
N GLY A 118 26.50 4.50 10.04
CA GLY A 118 27.80 4.67 10.69
C GLY A 118 27.65 5.34 12.05
N SER A 119 28.56 5.06 12.97
CA SER A 119 28.63 5.80 14.22
C SER A 119 29.40 7.10 14.01
N VAL A 120 28.72 8.24 14.21
CA VAL A 120 29.38 9.55 14.15
C VAL A 120 30.33 9.74 15.33
N LYS A 121 31.59 9.96 15.01
CA LYS A 121 32.65 10.20 16.04
C LYS A 121 32.45 11.56 16.69
N PRO A 122 32.89 11.74 17.96
CA PRO A 122 32.95 13.05 18.59
C PRO A 122 33.79 14.02 17.75
N LEU A 123 33.32 15.27 17.62
CA LEU A 123 34.00 16.30 16.88
C LEU A 123 35.35 16.62 17.56
N ALA A 124 36.43 16.52 16.81
CA ALA A 124 37.79 16.74 17.35
C ALA A 124 38.18 18.24 17.42
N TYR A 125 37.54 19.09 16.61
CA TYR A 125 37.89 20.48 16.41
C TYR A 125 37.12 21.43 17.33
N ASP A 126 37.75 22.54 17.74
CA ASP A 126 37.10 23.63 18.48
C ASP A 126 36.23 24.51 17.54
N LYS A 127 36.63 24.58 16.30
CA LYS A 127 35.98 25.32 15.21
C LYS A 127 35.91 24.40 14.00
N ALA A 128 34.73 24.21 13.42
CA ALA A 128 34.57 23.23 12.36
C ALA A 128 33.51 23.62 11.34
N LEU A 129 33.74 23.21 10.08
CA LEU A 129 32.75 23.14 9.02
C LEU A 129 32.32 21.67 8.84
N ARG A 130 31.05 21.38 9.05
CA ARG A 130 30.44 20.09 8.73
C ARG A 130 29.67 20.20 7.41
N LEU A 131 30.04 19.41 6.42
CA LEU A 131 29.28 19.28 5.18
C LEU A 131 28.40 18.03 5.24
N VAL A 132 27.17 18.20 4.79
CA VAL A 132 26.13 17.14 4.74
C VAL A 132 25.69 16.98 3.30
N VAL A 133 25.71 15.74 2.78
CA VAL A 133 25.26 15.42 1.41
C VAL A 133 24.52 14.10 1.37
N ARG A 134 23.48 14.00 0.55
CA ARG A 134 22.77 12.75 0.29
C ARG A 134 23.34 12.05 -0.95
N ALA A 135 23.58 10.74 -0.85
CA ALA A 135 24.11 9.90 -1.93
C ALA A 135 23.40 8.54 -1.96
N PRO A 136 22.09 8.49 -2.34
CA PRO A 136 21.26 7.29 -2.23
C PRO A 136 21.62 6.17 -3.19
N GLN A 137 22.29 6.46 -4.31
CA GLN A 137 22.67 5.47 -5.32
C GLN A 137 23.80 4.53 -4.90
N LEU A 138 24.50 4.85 -3.77
CA LEU A 138 25.64 4.04 -3.36
C LEU A 138 25.19 2.72 -2.72
N HIS A 139 25.76 1.60 -3.15
CA HIS A 139 25.48 0.27 -2.60
C HIS A 139 26.18 0.00 -1.26
N SER A 140 25.82 -1.09 -0.62
CA SER A 140 26.50 -1.60 0.59
C SER A 140 28.01 -1.76 0.34
N GLY A 141 28.80 -1.33 1.33
CA GLY A 141 30.27 -1.37 1.23
C GLY A 141 30.89 -0.22 0.44
N ALA A 142 30.12 0.57 -0.28
CA ALA A 142 30.62 1.79 -0.91
C ALA A 142 31.04 2.82 0.15
N ARG A 143 32.07 3.57 -0.14
CA ARG A 143 32.59 4.66 0.70
C ARG A 143 32.50 5.96 -0.06
N LEU A 144 32.15 7.02 0.61
CA LEU A 144 32.11 8.37 0.05
C LEU A 144 33.27 9.19 0.60
N ALA A 145 33.88 9.99 -0.26
CA ALA A 145 34.89 10.95 0.13
C ALA A 145 34.71 12.27 -0.64
N LEU A 146 35.26 13.33 -0.06
CA LEU A 146 35.32 14.66 -0.63
C LEU A 146 36.78 14.97 -0.97
N THR A 147 37.01 15.52 -2.17
CA THR A 147 38.30 16.09 -2.57
C THR A 147 38.07 17.41 -3.28
N GLY A 148 39.06 18.30 -3.24
CA GLY A 148 38.90 19.63 -3.79
C GLY A 148 40.19 20.43 -3.85
N LYS A 149 40.05 21.69 -4.13
CA LYS A 149 41.15 22.63 -4.24
C LYS A 149 41.69 23.01 -2.87
N GLY A 150 43.04 23.01 -2.74
CA GLY A 150 43.74 23.37 -1.52
C GLY A 150 44.07 22.17 -0.63
N ALA A 151 45.07 22.37 0.25
CA ALA A 151 45.62 21.29 1.08
C ALA A 151 44.59 20.67 2.02
N VAL A 152 43.67 21.48 2.57
CA VAL A 152 42.60 21.05 3.48
C VAL A 152 41.59 20.11 2.83
N LEU A 153 41.38 20.22 1.50
CA LEU A 153 40.48 19.36 0.70
C LEU A 153 41.25 18.28 -0.10
N GLY A 154 42.52 18.05 0.23
CA GLY A 154 43.34 17.03 -0.39
C GLY A 154 43.92 17.41 -1.75
N ASN A 155 43.69 18.62 -2.25
CA ASN A 155 44.27 19.17 -3.48
C ASN A 155 44.05 18.28 -4.74
N TRP A 156 42.82 17.72 -4.85
CA TRP A 156 42.37 16.78 -5.88
C TRP A 156 43.11 15.41 -5.89
N ASP A 157 43.88 15.11 -4.84
CA ASP A 157 44.58 13.85 -4.68
C ASP A 157 43.68 12.88 -3.89
N LEU A 158 43.17 11.83 -4.54
CA LEU A 158 42.28 10.86 -3.93
C LEU A 158 42.87 10.15 -2.73
N LYS A 159 44.19 10.05 -2.62
CA LYS A 159 44.86 9.50 -1.43
C LYS A 159 44.78 10.41 -0.21
N LYS A 160 44.46 11.67 -0.42
CA LYS A 160 44.27 12.69 0.61
C LYS A 160 42.82 13.12 0.76
N ALA A 161 41.89 12.50 0.02
CA ALA A 161 40.48 12.79 0.09
C ALA A 161 39.93 12.59 1.50
N LEU A 162 39.00 13.46 1.91
CA LEU A 162 38.35 13.40 3.21
C LEU A 162 37.24 12.35 3.20
N HIS A 163 37.43 11.23 3.89
CA HIS A 163 36.43 10.20 3.97
C HIS A 163 35.23 10.66 4.81
N MET A 164 34.03 10.37 4.31
CA MET A 164 32.76 10.73 4.91
C MET A 164 32.20 9.55 5.73
N THR A 165 31.30 9.87 6.64
CA THR A 165 30.56 8.89 7.46
C THR A 165 29.07 9.01 7.15
N GLU A 166 28.41 7.90 6.87
CA GLU A 166 26.94 7.85 6.74
C GLU A 166 26.32 7.91 8.16
N HIS A 167 25.43 8.87 8.41
CA HIS A 167 24.86 9.10 9.74
C HIS A 167 23.33 9.08 9.77
N ASN A 168 22.73 9.16 8.63
CA ASN A 168 21.29 9.02 8.40
C ASN A 168 21.08 8.26 7.10
N HIS A 169 19.90 7.78 6.83
CA HIS A 169 19.62 7.00 5.60
C HIS A 169 20.11 7.74 4.35
N ASN A 170 21.15 7.18 3.73
CA ASN A 170 21.79 7.73 2.53
C ASN A 170 22.37 9.15 2.69
N GLU A 171 22.53 9.66 3.90
CA GLU A 171 23.09 10.97 4.18
C GLU A 171 24.48 10.83 4.82
N TRP A 172 25.45 11.57 4.27
CA TRP A 172 26.86 11.48 4.61
C TRP A 172 27.37 12.81 5.14
N ILE A 173 28.24 12.72 6.15
CA ILE A 173 28.86 13.90 6.76
C ILE A 173 30.38 13.81 6.73
N VAL A 174 31.02 14.98 6.68
CA VAL A 174 32.45 15.17 6.88
C VAL A 174 32.70 16.44 7.67
N ASP A 175 33.59 16.36 8.65
CA ASP A 175 34.03 17.50 9.47
C ASP A 175 35.37 18.01 8.95
N ILE A 176 35.46 19.32 8.71
CA ILE A 176 36.65 20.03 8.25
C ILE A 176 37.10 20.99 9.34
N ASP A 177 38.38 20.96 9.69
CA ASP A 177 39.00 21.86 10.66
C ASP A 177 38.90 23.32 10.22
N GLY A 178 38.26 24.17 11.01
CA GLY A 178 38.08 25.58 10.71
C GLY A 178 39.36 26.37 10.71
N ASP A 179 40.36 26.00 11.55
CA ASP A 179 41.66 26.66 11.57
C ASP A 179 42.48 26.28 10.31
N ALA A 180 42.35 25.07 9.83
CA ALA A 180 42.95 24.64 8.56
C ALA A 180 42.28 25.33 7.33
N LEU A 181 41.00 25.67 7.40
CA LEU A 181 40.33 26.49 6.37
C LEU A 181 40.93 27.89 6.30
N ASP A 182 41.13 28.57 7.45
CA ASP A 182 41.76 29.89 7.50
C ASP A 182 43.18 29.86 6.95
N ALA A 183 43.94 28.79 7.18
CA ALA A 183 45.28 28.60 6.63
C ALA A 183 45.27 28.39 5.13
N ASN A 184 44.29 27.65 4.60
CA ASN A 184 44.11 27.36 3.16
C ASN A 184 43.88 28.64 2.36
N ASP A 185 43.13 29.59 2.87
CA ASP A 185 42.89 30.88 2.18
C ASP A 185 44.15 31.73 2.08
N LYS A 186 45.11 31.54 2.99
CA LYS A 186 46.40 32.19 2.89
C LYS A 186 47.32 31.58 1.82
N GLU A 187 47.19 30.30 1.54
CA GLU A 187 47.97 29.59 0.51
C GLU A 187 47.46 29.80 -0.93
N VAL A 188 46.16 30.07 -1.13
CA VAL A 188 45.58 30.27 -2.46
C VAL A 188 45.86 31.64 -3.06
N GLY A 189 46.79 32.40 -2.46
CA GLY A 189 47.46 33.55 -3.06
C GLY A 189 46.52 34.63 -3.60
N LEU A 190 46.05 35.52 -2.75
CA LEU A 190 45.70 36.88 -3.16
C LEU A 190 46.99 37.67 -3.37
N GLY A 191 47.31 37.91 -4.65
CA GLY A 191 48.47 38.66 -5.06
C GLY A 191 48.60 40.03 -4.39
N ASN A 192 49.85 40.44 -4.13
CA ASN A 192 50.23 41.71 -3.65
C ASN A 192 49.50 42.87 -4.28
N ASN A 193 48.44 43.36 -3.69
CA ASN A 193 47.98 44.73 -3.82
C ASN A 193 47.26 45.16 -2.53
N ASN A 194 47.95 45.99 -1.76
CA ASN A 194 47.43 46.69 -0.59
C ASN A 194 46.13 47.44 -0.89
N LYS A 195 45.00 46.82 -0.67
CA LYS A 195 43.75 47.51 -0.35
C LYS A 195 43.01 46.66 0.70
N ILE A 196 42.97 47.21 1.91
CA ILE A 196 42.14 46.76 2.97
C ILE A 196 40.67 46.76 2.49
N CYS A 197 40.17 45.62 2.09
CA CYS A 197 38.73 45.35 1.97
C CYS A 197 38.44 44.10 2.76
N SER A 198 38.07 44.32 3.99
CA SER A 198 37.72 43.29 4.99
C SER A 198 36.40 42.63 4.66
N LYS A 199 36.45 41.59 3.88
CA LYS A 199 35.50 40.43 3.97
C LYS A 199 36.31 39.23 3.56
N LEU A 200 37.01 38.62 4.48
CA LEU A 200 37.44 37.21 4.32
C LEU A 200 36.20 36.36 4.09
N VAL A 201 36.17 35.68 2.97
CA VAL A 201 35.15 34.72 2.61
C VAL A 201 35.90 33.46 2.25
N HIS A 202 35.52 32.30 2.78
CA HIS A 202 36.06 31.02 2.34
C HIS A 202 35.38 30.63 1.04
N GLU A 203 36.16 30.43 -0.02
CA GLU A 203 35.70 29.89 -1.30
C GLU A 203 36.24 28.47 -1.45
N LEU A 204 35.36 27.48 -1.28
CA LEU A 204 35.70 26.07 -1.43
C LEU A 204 35.28 25.58 -2.81
N GLU A 205 36.17 24.93 -3.53
CA GLU A 205 35.90 24.21 -4.77
C GLU A 205 36.20 22.73 -4.56
N PHE A 206 35.19 21.86 -4.69
CA PHE A 206 35.30 20.44 -4.35
C PHE A 206 34.35 19.56 -5.16
N LYS A 207 34.52 18.25 -5.03
CA LYS A 207 33.67 17.23 -5.60
C LYS A 207 33.62 15.99 -4.75
N PHE A 208 32.50 15.23 -4.82
CA PHE A 208 32.39 13.94 -4.13
C PHE A 208 32.85 12.80 -5.05
N VAL A 209 33.52 11.83 -4.43
CA VAL A 209 33.99 10.61 -5.08
C VAL A 209 33.56 9.42 -4.26
N ALA A 210 32.83 8.51 -4.91
CA ALA A 210 32.45 7.24 -4.32
C ALA A 210 33.47 6.17 -4.70
N PHE A 211 33.76 5.28 -3.77
CA PHE A 211 34.60 4.11 -3.97
C PHE A 211 33.76 2.86 -3.79
N SER A 212 33.75 1.96 -4.77
CA SER A 212 33.12 0.65 -4.62
C SER A 212 33.82 -0.18 -3.55
N ASP A 213 33.21 -1.31 -3.16
CA ASP A 213 33.83 -2.34 -2.29
C ASP A 213 35.12 -2.93 -2.91
N LYS A 214 35.22 -2.93 -4.25
CA LYS A 214 36.41 -3.35 -5.00
C LYS A 214 37.46 -2.25 -5.13
N GLY A 215 37.12 -1.02 -4.73
CA GLY A 215 38.01 0.15 -4.81
C GLY A 215 37.91 0.93 -6.12
N ASP A 216 36.96 0.62 -6.98
CA ASP A 216 36.71 1.42 -8.19
C ASP A 216 36.23 2.82 -7.83
N GLU A 217 36.74 3.83 -8.53
CA GLU A 217 36.45 5.24 -8.29
C GLU A 217 35.29 5.70 -9.16
N MET A 218 34.31 6.36 -8.56
CA MET A 218 33.18 6.97 -9.26
C MET A 218 33.05 8.43 -8.84
N TRP A 219 33.25 9.32 -9.79
CA TRP A 219 33.05 10.75 -9.58
C TRP A 219 31.58 11.13 -9.73
N GLU A 220 31.11 12.06 -8.90
CA GLU A 220 29.76 12.60 -9.11
C GLU A 220 29.62 13.26 -10.50
N THR A 221 28.41 13.20 -11.07
CA THR A 221 28.18 13.60 -12.48
C THR A 221 28.01 15.10 -12.71
N CYS A 222 27.93 15.91 -11.66
CA CYS A 222 27.83 17.37 -11.78
C CYS A 222 29.20 18.03 -12.07
N GLU A 223 29.22 19.35 -12.32
CA GLU A 223 30.42 20.18 -12.27
C GLU A 223 31.03 20.25 -10.88
N ASN A 224 32.23 20.83 -10.72
CA ASN A 224 32.81 21.07 -9.41
C ASN A 224 31.86 21.93 -8.57
N ARG A 225 31.63 21.54 -7.32
CA ARG A 225 30.84 22.32 -6.38
C ARG A 225 31.64 23.51 -5.88
N THR A 226 30.95 24.63 -5.73
CA THR A 226 31.53 25.82 -5.11
C THR A 226 30.70 26.22 -3.90
N LEU A 227 31.36 26.52 -2.80
CA LEU A 227 30.72 26.94 -1.56
C LEU A 227 31.41 28.18 -1.03
N THR A 228 30.64 29.23 -0.81
CA THR A 228 31.15 30.51 -0.27
C THR A 228 30.60 30.68 1.14
N LEU A 229 31.51 30.82 2.13
CA LEU A 229 31.17 30.91 3.54
C LEU A 229 31.81 32.13 4.17
N LYS A 230 31.12 32.72 5.15
CA LYS A 230 31.76 33.66 6.09
C LYS A 230 32.75 32.90 6.97
N PRO A 231 33.84 33.54 7.41
CA PRO A 231 34.76 32.94 8.37
C PRO A 231 34.00 32.38 9.58
N LEU A 232 34.44 31.24 10.08
CA LEU A 232 33.87 30.64 11.29
C LEU A 232 34.41 31.37 12.52
N GLU A 233 33.55 31.55 13.52
CA GLU A 233 33.97 32.13 14.82
C GLU A 233 34.59 31.05 15.72
N GLN A 234 35.31 31.50 16.77
CA GLN A 234 35.83 30.55 17.74
C GLN A 234 34.70 29.81 18.47
N ASN A 235 34.80 28.49 18.64
CA ASN A 235 33.79 27.61 19.17
C ASN A 235 32.52 27.49 18.32
N GLU A 236 32.61 27.81 17.02
CA GLU A 236 31.52 27.64 16.07
C GLU A 236 31.62 26.29 15.32
N VAL A 237 30.51 25.62 15.18
CA VAL A 237 30.32 24.48 14.29
C VAL A 237 29.27 24.87 13.26
N ARG A 238 29.70 25.10 12.02
CA ARG A 238 28.80 25.41 10.92
C ARG A 238 28.45 24.12 10.16
N VAL A 239 27.18 23.79 10.10
CA VAL A 239 26.65 22.65 9.38
C VAL A 239 26.00 23.17 8.11
N VAL A 240 26.44 22.69 6.95
CA VAL A 240 25.91 23.10 5.63
C VAL A 240 25.33 21.89 4.93
N ALA A 241 24.01 21.91 4.70
CA ALA A 241 23.32 20.91 3.88
C ALA A 241 23.53 21.22 2.39
N LEU A 242 23.97 20.23 1.65
CA LEU A 242 24.24 20.31 0.21
C LEU A 242 23.22 19.52 -0.58
N ASP A 243 23.05 19.89 -1.85
CA ASP A 243 22.24 19.12 -2.79
C ASP A 243 22.76 17.68 -2.97
N GLN A 244 21.86 16.78 -3.34
CA GLN A 244 22.17 15.37 -3.57
C GLN A 244 23.31 15.18 -4.57
N SER A 245 24.16 14.20 -4.31
CA SER A 245 25.23 13.74 -5.20
C SER A 245 24.72 12.60 -6.09
N PHE A 246 25.01 12.66 -7.40
CA PHE A 246 24.59 11.69 -8.40
C PHE A 246 25.77 11.03 -9.09
N TYR A 247 25.61 9.73 -9.41
CA TYR A 247 26.61 8.90 -10.06
C TYR A 247 26.03 8.24 -11.31
N ALA A 248 26.88 7.93 -12.30
CA ALA A 248 26.46 7.24 -13.52
C ALA A 248 26.26 5.72 -13.26
N LEU A 249 25.25 5.38 -12.47
CA LEU A 249 24.84 4.02 -12.17
C LEU A 249 23.56 3.65 -12.91
N CYS A 250 23.38 2.36 -13.21
CA CYS A 250 22.15 1.86 -13.81
C CYS A 250 20.99 1.90 -12.83
N ASP A 251 19.79 2.07 -13.35
CA ASP A 251 18.57 1.97 -12.58
C ASP A 251 18.38 0.56 -12.02
N GLU A 252 18.00 0.48 -10.76
CA GLU A 252 17.71 -0.79 -10.09
C GLU A 252 16.47 -1.47 -10.67
N LYS A 253 16.57 -2.75 -10.99
CA LYS A 253 15.46 -3.58 -11.45
C LYS A 253 15.41 -4.87 -10.64
N VAL A 254 14.22 -5.23 -10.17
CA VAL A 254 14.01 -6.37 -9.28
C VAL A 254 12.98 -7.32 -9.87
N ALA A 255 13.26 -8.62 -9.82
CA ALA A 255 12.28 -9.69 -10.06
C ALA A 255 11.75 -10.26 -8.75
N GLY A 256 10.49 -10.71 -8.76
CA GLY A 256 9.86 -11.29 -7.59
C GLY A 256 8.72 -12.24 -7.88
N THR A 257 8.24 -12.86 -6.82
CA THR A 257 7.11 -13.78 -6.83
C THR A 257 5.98 -13.25 -5.97
N LEU A 258 4.73 -13.39 -6.45
CA LEU A 258 3.51 -13.24 -5.65
C LEU A 258 2.98 -14.62 -5.29
N VAL A 259 2.77 -14.86 -4.00
CA VAL A 259 2.07 -16.04 -3.48
C VAL A 259 1.41 -15.72 -2.15
N PRO A 260 0.11 -16.06 -1.95
CA PRO A 260 -0.54 -15.91 -0.65
C PRO A 260 0.15 -16.78 0.39
N VAL A 261 0.32 -16.29 1.63
CA VAL A 261 0.91 -17.10 2.71
C VAL A 261 0.09 -18.39 2.92
N PHE A 262 -1.24 -18.30 2.92
CA PHE A 262 -2.10 -19.47 3.08
C PHE A 262 -1.91 -20.54 2.00
N SER A 263 -1.48 -20.16 0.79
CA SER A 263 -1.25 -21.09 -0.33
C SER A 263 0.04 -21.88 -0.22
N LEU A 264 0.97 -21.50 0.64
CA LEU A 264 2.25 -22.19 0.82
C LEU A 264 2.06 -23.60 1.35
N ARG A 265 2.97 -24.50 0.96
CA ARG A 265 2.98 -25.88 1.37
C ARG A 265 4.40 -26.37 1.63
N SER A 266 4.66 -26.87 2.82
CA SER A 266 5.88 -27.58 3.18
C SER A 266 5.54 -28.97 3.73
N GLU A 267 6.55 -29.81 3.95
CA GLU A 267 6.36 -31.11 4.60
C GLU A 267 5.76 -30.96 6.00
N GLY A 268 6.09 -29.88 6.68
CA GLY A 268 5.65 -29.59 8.04
C GLY A 268 4.39 -28.73 8.18
N SER A 269 3.79 -28.25 7.10
CA SER A 269 2.60 -27.39 7.16
C SER A 269 1.40 -28.10 7.81
N PHE A 270 0.50 -27.31 8.42
CA PHE A 270 -0.72 -27.82 9.03
C PHE A 270 -1.95 -27.69 8.12
N GLY A 271 -1.82 -28.07 6.85
CA GLY A 271 -2.89 -27.96 5.85
C GLY A 271 -3.10 -26.55 5.28
N VAL A 272 -2.37 -25.58 5.74
CA VAL A 272 -2.32 -24.18 5.30
C VAL A 272 -0.90 -23.67 5.45
N GLY A 273 -0.47 -22.71 4.61
CA GLY A 273 0.82 -22.06 4.76
C GLY A 273 0.87 -21.15 5.99
N ASP A 274 2.04 -21.06 6.62
CA ASP A 274 2.28 -20.29 7.83
C ASP A 274 3.58 -19.47 7.77
N PHE A 275 3.92 -18.74 8.84
CA PHE A 275 5.12 -17.89 8.87
C PHE A 275 6.44 -18.68 8.87
N GLY A 276 6.43 -19.98 9.19
CA GLY A 276 7.57 -20.87 8.97
C GLY A 276 7.74 -21.23 7.50
N ASP A 277 6.65 -21.56 6.83
CA ASP A 277 6.64 -21.83 5.38
C ASP A 277 7.06 -20.59 4.57
N LEU A 278 6.70 -19.39 5.05
CA LEU A 278 7.15 -18.13 4.46
C LEU A 278 8.69 -18.03 4.42
N LYS A 279 9.40 -18.49 5.46
CA LYS A 279 10.88 -18.51 5.48
C LYS A 279 11.45 -19.45 4.42
N LEU A 280 10.84 -20.62 4.23
CA LEU A 280 11.26 -21.55 3.18
C LEU A 280 11.04 -20.95 1.78
N MET A 281 9.93 -20.23 1.59
CA MET A 281 9.66 -19.54 0.32
C MET A 281 10.65 -18.39 0.06
N ILE A 282 11.07 -17.67 1.10
CA ILE A 282 12.15 -16.67 1.01
C ILE A 282 13.45 -17.32 0.55
N ASP A 283 13.77 -18.52 1.02
CA ASP A 283 14.96 -19.26 0.56
C ASP A 283 14.89 -19.59 -0.93
N TRP A 284 13.72 -19.98 -1.45
CA TRP A 284 13.55 -20.24 -2.88
C TRP A 284 13.71 -18.98 -3.72
N VAL A 285 13.08 -17.88 -3.29
CA VAL A 285 13.19 -16.57 -3.95
C VAL A 285 14.66 -16.12 -4.02
N ALA A 286 15.39 -16.20 -2.91
CA ALA A 286 16.81 -15.86 -2.88
C ALA A 286 17.66 -16.78 -3.75
N LYS A 287 17.39 -18.10 -3.73
CA LYS A 287 18.12 -19.11 -4.50
C LYS A 287 18.00 -18.90 -6.01
N THR A 288 16.87 -18.40 -6.48
CA THR A 288 16.60 -18.14 -7.90
C THR A 288 16.96 -16.71 -8.33
N HIS A 289 17.74 -15.98 -7.52
CA HIS A 289 18.15 -14.59 -7.75
C HIS A 289 16.99 -13.57 -7.78
N GLN A 290 15.80 -13.97 -7.37
CA GLN A 290 14.74 -13.02 -7.08
C GLN A 290 15.06 -12.23 -5.81
N ARG A 291 14.54 -11.01 -5.70
CA ARG A 291 14.73 -10.16 -4.53
C ARG A 291 13.44 -9.60 -3.94
N LEU A 292 12.30 -10.12 -4.36
CA LEU A 292 11.02 -9.69 -3.82
C LEU A 292 10.06 -10.87 -3.68
N LEU A 293 9.40 -10.94 -2.53
CA LEU A 293 8.29 -11.84 -2.27
C LEU A 293 7.07 -11.02 -1.85
N GLN A 294 6.04 -11.03 -2.70
CA GLN A 294 4.76 -10.37 -2.42
C GLN A 294 3.78 -11.38 -1.86
N VAL A 295 3.11 -11.00 -0.77
CA VAL A 295 2.03 -11.78 -0.17
C VAL A 295 0.71 -11.01 -0.23
N LEU A 296 -0.41 -11.72 -0.07
CA LEU A 296 -1.73 -11.12 0.12
C LEU A 296 -1.94 -10.71 1.59
N PRO A 297 -3.04 -10.02 1.95
CA PRO A 297 -3.27 -9.56 3.31
C PRO A 297 -3.15 -10.67 4.34
N ILE A 298 -2.48 -10.38 5.46
CA ILE A 298 -2.21 -11.33 6.54
C ILE A 298 -2.99 -11.01 7.82
N ASN A 299 -3.85 -10.00 7.76
CA ASN A 299 -4.66 -9.58 8.90
C ASN A 299 -5.77 -10.59 9.22
N ASP A 300 -6.24 -10.56 10.46
CA ASP A 300 -7.31 -11.46 10.92
C ASP A 300 -8.64 -11.12 10.24
N SER A 301 -9.22 -12.10 9.57
CA SER A 301 -10.54 -12.06 8.91
C SER A 301 -11.58 -12.94 9.62
N THR A 302 -11.26 -13.47 10.80
CA THR A 302 -12.13 -14.41 11.52
C THR A 302 -13.39 -13.71 12.06
N SER A 303 -14.49 -13.84 11.35
CA SER A 303 -15.80 -13.24 11.72
C SER A 303 -16.85 -14.30 12.09
N THR A 304 -16.94 -15.40 11.35
CA THR A 304 -17.97 -16.42 11.49
C THR A 304 -17.43 -17.78 11.90
N HIS A 305 -16.12 -17.99 11.90
CA HIS A 305 -15.43 -19.29 12.03
C HIS A 305 -15.80 -20.30 10.93
N THR A 306 -16.29 -19.83 9.80
CA THR A 306 -16.61 -20.66 8.63
C THR A 306 -15.66 -20.35 7.47
N TRP A 307 -15.75 -21.12 6.39
CA TRP A 307 -14.95 -20.92 5.18
C TRP A 307 -15.12 -19.53 4.56
N THR A 308 -16.18 -18.79 4.86
CA THR A 308 -16.39 -17.41 4.39
C THR A 308 -15.33 -16.44 4.91
N ASP A 309 -14.70 -16.77 6.04
CA ASP A 309 -13.60 -16.01 6.63
C ASP A 309 -12.27 -16.20 5.87
N SER A 310 -12.23 -17.09 4.86
CA SER A 310 -11.07 -17.31 4.00
C SER A 310 -10.72 -16.11 3.12
N TYR A 311 -11.61 -15.12 3.01
CA TYR A 311 -11.44 -13.90 2.23
C TYR A 311 -10.49 -12.92 2.93
N PRO A 312 -9.22 -12.76 2.47
CA PRO A 312 -8.20 -12.04 3.22
C PRO A 312 -8.40 -10.52 3.24
N TYR A 313 -9.23 -9.98 2.33
CA TYR A 313 -9.53 -8.54 2.24
C TYR A 313 -10.62 -8.08 3.20
N SER A 314 -11.34 -9.02 3.85
CA SER A 314 -12.39 -8.71 4.84
C SER A 314 -11.88 -8.83 6.27
N CYS A 315 -10.81 -8.12 6.61
CA CYS A 315 -10.22 -8.18 7.95
C CYS A 315 -11.13 -7.55 9.01
N ILE A 316 -11.18 -8.18 10.20
CA ILE A 316 -11.87 -7.65 11.37
C ILE A 316 -11.02 -6.63 12.12
N SER A 317 -9.70 -6.63 11.89
CA SER A 317 -8.75 -5.65 12.44
C SER A 317 -7.62 -5.39 11.44
N ILE A 318 -7.30 -4.12 11.25
CA ILE A 318 -6.16 -3.68 10.43
C ILE A 318 -4.80 -3.91 11.10
N PHE A 319 -4.79 -4.33 12.36
CA PHE A 319 -3.57 -4.55 13.15
C PHE A 319 -3.30 -6.03 13.41
N ALA A 320 -4.34 -6.77 13.82
CA ALA A 320 -4.20 -8.15 14.25
C ALA A 320 -3.86 -9.09 13.10
N LEU A 321 -2.98 -10.05 13.35
CA LEU A 321 -2.60 -11.09 12.41
C LEU A 321 -3.54 -12.28 12.52
N HIS A 322 -3.80 -12.96 11.37
CA HIS A 322 -4.71 -14.10 11.34
C HIS A 322 -4.09 -15.31 12.04
N PRO A 323 -4.79 -15.93 13.00
CA PRO A 323 -4.27 -17.07 13.78
C PRO A 323 -3.84 -18.29 12.94
N GLN A 324 -4.41 -18.47 11.73
CA GLN A 324 -4.02 -19.57 10.84
C GLN A 324 -2.54 -19.55 10.44
N TYR A 325 -1.89 -18.39 10.49
CA TYR A 325 -0.48 -18.24 10.09
C TYR A 325 0.51 -18.60 11.20
N ALA A 326 0.03 -18.98 12.39
CA ALA A 326 0.92 -19.49 13.45
C ALA A 326 1.63 -20.77 13.01
N ASP A 327 2.95 -20.76 13.03
CA ASP A 327 3.77 -21.97 12.84
C ASP A 327 3.87 -22.70 14.18
N LEU A 328 3.14 -23.80 14.31
CA LEU A 328 3.09 -24.59 15.55
C LEU A 328 4.42 -25.31 15.84
N ARG A 329 5.26 -25.54 14.83
CA ARG A 329 6.58 -26.19 14.96
C ARG A 329 7.58 -25.32 15.72
N GLN A 330 7.41 -24.00 15.70
CA GLN A 330 8.26 -23.06 16.43
C GLN A 330 7.80 -22.84 17.87
N LEU A 331 6.70 -23.45 18.26
CA LEU A 331 6.13 -23.36 19.61
C LEU A 331 6.56 -24.58 20.45
N PRO A 332 6.54 -24.47 21.78
CA PRO A 332 6.78 -25.61 22.65
C PRO A 332 5.80 -26.76 22.38
N ALA A 333 6.26 -27.98 22.54
CA ALA A 333 5.40 -29.16 22.43
C ALA A 333 4.34 -29.20 23.54
N LEU A 334 3.19 -29.76 23.25
CA LEU A 334 2.18 -30.03 24.27
C LEU A 334 2.70 -31.07 25.28
N ASN A 335 2.43 -30.84 26.56
CA ASN A 335 2.79 -31.77 27.64
C ASN A 335 2.02 -33.08 27.55
N ASP A 336 0.77 -33.03 27.07
CA ASP A 336 -0.06 -34.20 26.81
C ASP A 336 0.38 -34.85 25.48
N LYS A 337 1.12 -35.98 25.62
CA LYS A 337 1.59 -36.75 24.47
C LYS A 337 0.46 -37.26 23.57
N LEU A 338 -0.65 -37.71 24.18
CA LEU A 338 -1.78 -38.25 23.41
C LEU A 338 -2.44 -37.19 22.54
N GLU A 339 -2.61 -36.00 23.11
CA GLU A 339 -3.10 -34.85 22.30
C GLU A 339 -2.09 -34.43 21.25
N ALA A 340 -0.78 -34.37 21.57
CA ALA A 340 0.26 -34.06 20.60
C ALA A 340 0.26 -35.04 19.41
N ASP A 341 0.17 -36.37 19.68
CA ASP A 341 0.09 -37.40 18.65
C ASP A 341 -1.18 -37.26 17.79
N ARG A 342 -2.30 -36.90 18.38
CA ARG A 342 -3.55 -36.63 17.65
C ARG A 342 -3.44 -35.41 16.71
N PHE A 343 -2.79 -34.35 17.17
CA PHE A 343 -2.54 -33.20 16.31
C PHE A 343 -1.60 -33.52 15.16
N GLU A 344 -0.60 -34.38 15.39
CA GLU A 344 0.30 -34.79 14.31
C GLU A 344 -0.41 -35.61 13.22
N VAL A 345 -1.24 -36.59 13.62
CA VAL A 345 -2.06 -37.34 12.67
C VAL A 345 -2.98 -36.42 11.87
N LEU A 346 -3.63 -35.45 12.57
CA LEU A 346 -4.49 -34.47 11.90
C LEU A 346 -3.72 -33.53 10.98
N ARG A 347 -2.51 -33.12 11.36
CA ARG A 347 -1.61 -32.32 10.52
C ARG A 347 -1.30 -33.05 9.20
N GLU A 348 -0.90 -34.33 9.29
CA GLU A 348 -0.61 -35.15 8.12
C GLU A 348 -1.82 -35.29 7.20
N GLU A 349 -3.01 -35.55 7.78
CA GLU A 349 -4.27 -35.64 7.04
C GLU A 349 -4.58 -34.35 6.31
N LEU A 350 -4.58 -33.21 7.01
CA LEU A 350 -4.89 -31.91 6.42
C LEU A 350 -3.82 -31.47 5.40
N ASN A 351 -2.55 -31.80 5.67
CA ASN A 351 -1.45 -31.44 4.77
C ASN A 351 -1.49 -32.24 3.44
N ALA A 352 -2.09 -33.44 3.46
CA ALA A 352 -2.29 -34.25 2.26
C ALA A 352 -3.38 -33.71 1.32
N LEU A 353 -4.28 -32.84 1.79
CA LEU A 353 -5.37 -32.28 0.98
C LEU A 353 -4.83 -31.41 -0.15
N PRO A 354 -5.43 -31.49 -1.37
CA PRO A 354 -5.01 -30.68 -2.50
C PRO A 354 -5.35 -29.20 -2.35
N GLN A 355 -6.36 -28.86 -1.56
CA GLN A 355 -6.85 -27.52 -1.27
C GLN A 355 -6.97 -27.32 0.24
N ILE A 356 -7.11 -26.08 0.68
CA ILE A 356 -7.25 -25.73 2.08
C ILE A 356 -8.67 -26.09 2.57
N ASP A 357 -8.76 -26.89 3.65
CA ASP A 357 -9.96 -27.02 4.47
C ASP A 357 -9.90 -25.98 5.59
N TYR A 358 -10.42 -24.79 5.30
CA TYR A 358 -10.30 -23.62 6.17
C TYR A 358 -10.80 -23.90 7.59
N GLU A 359 -12.00 -24.48 7.72
CA GLU A 359 -12.65 -24.69 9.02
C GLU A 359 -11.88 -25.68 9.88
N ARG A 360 -11.50 -26.84 9.30
CA ARG A 360 -10.75 -27.87 10.05
C ARG A 360 -9.37 -27.37 10.48
N VAL A 361 -8.67 -26.66 9.60
CA VAL A 361 -7.35 -26.08 9.90
C VAL A 361 -7.45 -25.07 11.03
N ASN A 362 -8.36 -24.10 10.92
CA ASN A 362 -8.49 -23.05 11.93
C ASN A 362 -8.94 -23.61 13.29
N ASN A 363 -9.92 -24.50 13.30
CA ASN A 363 -10.36 -25.15 14.53
C ASN A 363 -9.22 -25.90 15.22
N ALA A 364 -8.40 -26.63 14.44
CA ALA A 364 -7.27 -27.36 14.99
C ALA A 364 -6.19 -26.42 15.56
N LYS A 365 -5.77 -25.40 14.79
CA LYS A 365 -4.75 -24.45 15.24
C LYS A 365 -5.20 -23.63 16.45
N LEU A 366 -6.44 -23.14 16.47
CA LEU A 366 -6.99 -22.43 17.62
C LEU A 366 -7.05 -23.32 18.87
N LYS A 367 -7.44 -24.60 18.72
CA LYS A 367 -7.43 -25.58 19.82
C LYS A 367 -6.01 -25.81 20.34
N TYR A 368 -5.03 -26.00 19.46
CA TYR A 368 -3.63 -26.17 19.85
C TYR A 368 -3.09 -24.97 20.62
N LEU A 369 -3.32 -23.75 20.09
CA LEU A 369 -2.91 -22.51 20.76
C LEU A 369 -3.59 -22.31 22.11
N ARG A 370 -4.84 -22.76 22.27
CA ARG A 370 -5.54 -22.73 23.56
C ARG A 370 -4.89 -23.64 24.58
N LEU A 371 -4.58 -24.87 24.19
CA LEU A 371 -3.88 -25.82 25.07
C LEU A 371 -2.49 -25.32 25.49
N LEU A 372 -1.75 -24.72 24.56
CA LEU A 372 -0.46 -24.08 24.87
C LEU A 372 -0.61 -22.90 25.83
N PHE A 373 -1.64 -22.07 25.63
CA PHE A 373 -1.91 -20.97 26.54
C PHE A 373 -2.22 -21.45 27.95
N GLU A 374 -2.97 -22.52 28.09
CA GLU A 374 -3.24 -23.16 29.39
C GLU A 374 -1.95 -23.68 30.02
N GLN A 375 -1.06 -24.25 29.21
CA GLN A 375 0.21 -24.84 29.65
C GLN A 375 1.23 -23.77 30.11
N GLU A 376 1.44 -22.70 29.35
CA GLU A 376 2.54 -21.75 29.58
C GLU A 376 2.15 -20.26 29.49
N GLY A 377 0.90 -19.95 29.19
CA GLY A 377 0.46 -18.58 28.98
C GLY A 377 0.84 -17.63 30.11
N LYS A 378 0.72 -18.06 31.37
CA LYS A 378 1.12 -17.24 32.54
C LYS A 378 2.59 -16.85 32.51
N LYS A 379 3.47 -17.77 32.09
CA LYS A 379 4.91 -17.54 31.97
C LYS A 379 5.21 -16.56 30.85
N VAL A 380 4.57 -16.74 29.69
CA VAL A 380 4.74 -15.87 28.52
C VAL A 380 4.26 -14.46 28.82
N LEU A 381 3.06 -14.29 29.39
CA LEU A 381 2.49 -12.98 29.72
C LEU A 381 3.31 -12.24 30.82
N ALA A 382 4.13 -12.95 31.60
CA ALA A 382 5.02 -12.35 32.59
C ALA A 382 6.38 -11.92 31.99
N SER A 383 6.72 -12.36 30.78
CA SER A 383 8.02 -12.08 30.12
C SER A 383 8.23 -10.60 29.82
N LYS A 384 9.49 -10.19 29.67
CA LYS A 384 9.85 -8.82 29.29
C LYS A 384 9.43 -8.53 27.85
N GLU A 385 9.58 -9.50 26.97
CA GLU A 385 9.26 -9.44 25.55
C GLU A 385 7.75 -9.19 25.35
N PHE A 386 6.90 -9.95 26.06
CA PHE A 386 5.46 -9.73 26.04
C PHE A 386 5.07 -8.36 26.56
N LYS A 387 5.68 -7.91 27.68
CA LYS A 387 5.39 -6.59 28.26
C LYS A 387 5.74 -5.46 27.31
N ALA A 388 6.86 -5.58 26.59
CA ALA A 388 7.26 -4.60 25.58
C ALA A 388 6.27 -4.60 24.41
N PHE A 389 5.90 -5.78 23.88
CA PHE A 389 4.88 -5.93 22.86
C PHE A 389 3.54 -5.35 23.29
N PHE A 390 3.08 -5.66 24.50
CA PHE A 390 1.81 -5.19 25.01
C PHE A 390 1.79 -3.65 25.11
N ALA A 391 2.86 -3.05 25.64
CA ALA A 391 2.96 -1.60 25.77
C ALA A 391 2.94 -0.88 24.40
N ASP A 392 3.57 -1.46 23.38
CA ASP A 392 3.55 -0.93 22.00
C ASP A 392 2.17 -1.10 21.33
N CYS A 393 1.47 -2.19 21.61
CA CYS A 393 0.25 -2.60 20.92
C CYS A 393 -1.05 -2.36 21.71
N GLU A 394 -1.00 -1.91 22.98
CA GLU A 394 -2.14 -1.80 23.88
C GLU A 394 -3.34 -1.09 23.25
N HIS A 395 -3.08 -0.03 22.47
CA HIS A 395 -4.10 0.84 21.88
C HIS A 395 -5.08 0.09 20.96
N TRP A 396 -4.61 -0.95 20.24
CA TRP A 396 -5.45 -1.79 19.39
C TRP A 396 -5.66 -3.20 19.92
N LEU A 397 -4.65 -3.76 20.62
CA LEU A 397 -4.67 -5.15 21.09
C LEU A 397 -5.76 -5.38 22.13
N VAL A 398 -5.98 -4.40 23.03
CA VAL A 398 -6.99 -4.51 24.07
C VAL A 398 -8.42 -4.52 23.50
N PRO A 399 -8.85 -3.54 22.68
CA PRO A 399 -10.16 -3.62 22.03
C PRO A 399 -10.31 -4.85 21.12
N TYR A 400 -9.27 -5.25 20.37
CA TYR A 400 -9.31 -6.45 19.55
C TYR A 400 -9.57 -7.73 20.35
N ALA A 401 -8.83 -7.93 21.42
CA ALA A 401 -9.01 -9.13 22.27
C ALA A 401 -10.40 -9.17 22.91
N TYR A 402 -10.92 -8.00 23.32
CA TYR A 402 -12.26 -7.93 23.89
C TYR A 402 -13.35 -8.17 22.84
N TYR A 403 -13.20 -7.60 21.65
CA TYR A 403 -14.08 -7.88 20.51
C TYR A 403 -14.11 -9.37 20.18
N CYS A 404 -12.97 -10.04 20.08
CA CYS A 404 -12.90 -11.46 19.80
C CYS A 404 -13.58 -12.30 20.89
N TYR A 405 -13.38 -11.95 22.18
CA TYR A 405 -14.06 -12.60 23.28
C TYR A 405 -15.59 -12.44 23.19
N LEU A 406 -16.07 -11.22 22.91
CA LEU A 406 -17.52 -10.96 22.80
C LEU A 406 -18.13 -11.66 21.59
N ARG A 407 -17.46 -11.62 20.41
CA ARG A 407 -17.86 -12.36 19.21
C ARG A 407 -18.06 -13.85 19.52
N ASP A 408 -17.08 -14.45 20.19
CA ASP A 408 -17.11 -15.88 20.52
C ASP A 408 -18.15 -16.18 21.61
N LEU A 409 -18.36 -15.27 22.56
CA LEU A 409 -19.38 -15.39 23.62
C LEU A 409 -20.80 -15.32 23.05
N TYR A 410 -21.06 -14.39 22.12
CA TYR A 410 -22.38 -14.21 21.50
C TYR A 410 -22.60 -15.08 20.27
N GLY A 411 -21.56 -15.73 19.75
CA GLY A 411 -21.62 -16.58 18.55
C GLY A 411 -21.91 -15.82 17.25
N THR A 412 -21.71 -14.51 17.22
CA THR A 412 -21.91 -13.65 16.06
C THR A 412 -20.95 -12.45 16.09
N CYS A 413 -20.44 -12.05 14.91
CA CYS A 413 -19.68 -10.82 14.75
C CYS A 413 -20.57 -9.57 14.61
N VAL A 414 -21.88 -9.73 14.44
CA VAL A 414 -22.82 -8.61 14.27
C VAL A 414 -23.03 -7.93 15.63
N PHE A 415 -22.15 -7.03 15.97
CA PHE A 415 -22.13 -6.38 17.30
C PHE A 415 -23.42 -5.58 17.62
N SER A 416 -24.18 -5.15 16.61
CA SER A 416 -25.50 -4.52 16.82
C SER A 416 -26.54 -5.49 17.42
N GLU A 417 -26.33 -6.80 17.26
CA GLU A 417 -27.20 -7.86 17.81
C GLU A 417 -26.80 -8.32 19.22
N TRP A 418 -25.59 -7.95 19.68
CA TRP A 418 -25.14 -8.31 21.02
C TRP A 418 -26.08 -7.75 22.11
N ALA A 419 -26.27 -8.49 23.17
CA ALA A 419 -27.12 -8.02 24.26
C ALA A 419 -26.53 -6.78 24.94
N ASP A 420 -25.22 -6.78 25.18
CA ASP A 420 -24.44 -5.72 25.77
C ASP A 420 -23.20 -5.42 24.90
N HIS A 421 -22.50 -4.30 25.18
CA HIS A 421 -21.23 -3.94 24.51
C HIS A 421 -21.32 -3.75 23.00
N LYS A 422 -22.47 -3.24 22.49
CA LYS A 422 -22.67 -2.95 21.07
C LYS A 422 -21.69 -1.92 20.50
N GLN A 423 -20.96 -1.24 21.35
CA GLN A 423 -19.89 -0.29 21.04
C GLN A 423 -18.78 -0.44 22.09
N TRP A 424 -17.55 -0.10 21.69
CA TRP A 424 -16.43 0.00 22.62
C TRP A 424 -16.71 1.00 23.74
N ASN A 425 -16.32 0.63 24.97
CA ASN A 425 -16.36 1.53 26.12
C ASN A 425 -14.95 1.64 26.72
N GLU A 426 -14.36 2.82 26.69
CA GLU A 426 -13.03 3.07 27.21
C GLU A 426 -12.90 2.79 28.72
N ALA A 427 -14.01 2.83 29.47
CA ALA A 427 -14.03 2.45 30.89
C ALA A 427 -13.63 0.98 31.14
N ASP A 428 -13.84 0.08 30.15
CA ASP A 428 -13.51 -1.34 30.27
C ASP A 428 -11.99 -1.58 30.16
N ARG A 429 -11.22 -0.68 29.54
CA ARG A 429 -9.78 -0.79 29.32
C ARG A 429 -9.04 -1.11 30.63
N LYS A 430 -9.36 -0.42 31.71
CA LYS A 430 -8.72 -0.63 33.01
C LYS A 430 -8.89 -2.06 33.53
N ALA A 431 -10.07 -2.65 33.34
CA ALA A 431 -10.32 -4.02 33.75
C ALA A 431 -9.62 -5.04 32.81
N LEU A 432 -9.58 -4.74 31.52
CA LEU A 432 -8.96 -5.57 30.47
C LEU A 432 -7.41 -5.61 30.58
N THR A 433 -6.79 -4.56 31.13
CA THR A 433 -5.32 -4.47 31.32
C THR A 433 -4.85 -4.92 32.70
N ASN A 434 -5.75 -5.02 33.67
CA ASN A 434 -5.41 -5.43 35.04
C ASN A 434 -5.33 -6.96 35.14
N GLN A 435 -4.15 -7.52 35.28
CA GLN A 435 -3.90 -8.96 35.40
C GLN A 435 -4.66 -9.67 36.55
N LYS A 436 -5.17 -8.92 37.54
CA LYS A 436 -5.98 -9.46 38.65
C LYS A 436 -7.46 -9.46 38.33
N SER A 437 -7.90 -8.86 37.28
CA SER A 437 -9.29 -8.79 36.84
C SER A 437 -9.75 -10.11 36.22
N GLU A 438 -10.99 -10.48 36.48
CA GLU A 438 -11.63 -11.62 35.80
C GLU A 438 -11.71 -11.39 34.29
N LEU A 439 -11.99 -10.16 33.89
CA LEU A 439 -12.09 -9.77 32.46
C LEU A 439 -10.75 -9.92 31.72
N TYR A 440 -9.64 -9.56 32.36
CA TYR A 440 -8.32 -9.83 31.82
C TYR A 440 -8.08 -11.32 31.54
N ASN A 441 -8.47 -12.19 32.49
CA ASN A 441 -8.29 -13.63 32.32
C ASN A 441 -9.11 -14.20 31.16
N LYS A 442 -10.24 -13.59 30.82
CA LYS A 442 -11.07 -13.99 29.66
C LYS A 442 -10.46 -13.63 28.34
N VAL A 443 -9.71 -12.50 28.25
CA VAL A 443 -9.13 -11.99 27.01
C VAL A 443 -7.65 -12.32 26.82
N ALA A 444 -6.96 -12.73 27.89
CA ALA A 444 -5.51 -12.96 27.89
C ALA A 444 -5.02 -13.97 26.82
N TYR A 445 -5.86 -14.93 26.44
CA TYR A 445 -5.58 -15.85 25.35
C TYR A 445 -5.36 -15.12 24.02
N TYR A 446 -6.18 -14.15 23.70
CA TYR A 446 -6.06 -13.38 22.43
C TYR A 446 -4.79 -12.51 22.45
N TYR A 447 -4.39 -11.96 23.60
CA TYR A 447 -3.10 -11.28 23.76
C TYR A 447 -1.92 -12.21 23.46
N TYR A 448 -1.98 -13.44 24.01
CA TYR A 448 -0.96 -14.46 23.80
C TYR A 448 -0.85 -14.84 22.31
N VAL A 449 -1.97 -15.09 21.63
CA VAL A 449 -1.98 -15.46 20.22
C VAL A 449 -1.36 -14.38 19.35
N GLN A 450 -1.73 -13.12 19.55
CA GLN A 450 -1.18 -12.01 18.78
C GLN A 450 0.29 -11.77 19.06
N PHE A 451 0.74 -11.98 20.28
CA PHE A 451 2.17 -11.93 20.62
C PHE A 451 2.97 -13.02 19.86
N VAL A 452 2.48 -14.25 19.84
CA VAL A 452 3.11 -15.36 19.09
C VAL A 452 3.23 -15.01 17.61
N LEU A 453 2.16 -14.54 17.02
CA LEU A 453 2.11 -14.17 15.60
C LEU A 453 3.06 -13.01 15.26
N ASP A 454 3.08 -11.96 16.09
CA ASP A 454 4.01 -10.83 15.93
C ASP A 454 5.47 -11.28 15.94
N GLN A 455 5.84 -12.14 16.92
CA GLN A 455 7.21 -12.66 17.02
C GLN A 455 7.59 -13.48 15.77
N GLN A 456 6.71 -14.35 15.30
CA GLN A 456 6.97 -15.19 14.14
C GLN A 456 7.05 -14.36 12.84
N MET A 457 6.16 -13.40 12.64
CA MET A 457 6.18 -12.57 11.43
C MET A 457 7.37 -11.61 11.41
N ARG A 458 7.73 -10.98 12.54
CA ARG A 458 8.97 -10.18 12.65
C ARG A 458 10.20 -11.03 12.33
N SER A 459 10.26 -12.25 12.87
CA SER A 459 11.36 -13.16 12.59
C SER A 459 11.43 -13.56 11.11
N ALA A 460 10.29 -13.69 10.41
CA ALA A 460 10.27 -13.93 8.98
C ALA A 460 10.72 -12.69 8.18
N HIS A 461 10.35 -11.50 8.61
CA HIS A 461 10.78 -10.23 8.01
C HIS A 461 12.29 -10.02 8.15
N GLU A 462 12.85 -10.20 9.34
CA GLU A 462 14.29 -10.13 9.56
C GLU A 462 15.05 -11.17 8.75
N TYR A 463 14.48 -12.38 8.62
CA TYR A 463 15.02 -13.44 7.80
C TYR A 463 15.08 -13.07 6.32
N ALA A 464 14.05 -12.42 5.79
CA ALA A 464 13.99 -11.93 4.42
C ALA A 464 15.06 -10.84 4.19
N ARG A 465 15.13 -9.84 5.06
CA ARG A 465 16.17 -8.80 5.04
C ARG A 465 17.57 -9.41 5.07
N ALA A 466 17.80 -10.42 5.93
CA ALA A 466 19.07 -11.14 6.03
C ALA A 466 19.48 -11.83 4.71
N ARG A 467 18.55 -12.09 3.81
CA ARG A 467 18.78 -12.69 2.48
C ARG A 467 18.72 -11.69 1.33
N GLY A 468 18.52 -10.41 1.61
CA GLY A 468 18.36 -9.39 0.59
C GLY A 468 17.03 -9.51 -0.18
N VAL A 469 15.99 -10.06 0.47
CA VAL A 469 14.65 -10.23 -0.10
C VAL A 469 13.69 -9.22 0.50
N ILE A 470 13.05 -8.44 -0.34
CA ILE A 470 12.00 -7.49 0.02
C ILE A 470 10.73 -8.26 0.30
N LEU A 471 10.17 -8.18 1.50
CA LEU A 471 8.79 -8.60 1.74
C LEU A 471 7.84 -7.47 1.38
N LYS A 472 6.94 -7.74 0.42
CA LYS A 472 5.91 -6.80 -0.02
C LYS A 472 4.55 -7.27 0.46
N GLY A 473 3.93 -6.49 1.33
CA GLY A 473 2.58 -6.72 1.84
C GLY A 473 1.49 -6.18 0.90
N ASP A 474 0.25 -6.51 1.23
CA ASP A 474 -0.93 -6.00 0.56
C ASP A 474 -1.86 -5.38 1.61
N ILE A 475 -2.30 -4.15 1.38
CA ILE A 475 -3.10 -3.37 2.34
C ILE A 475 -4.49 -3.13 1.74
N PRO A 476 -5.50 -3.89 2.19
CA PRO A 476 -6.88 -3.75 1.70
C PRO A 476 -7.43 -2.34 1.82
N ILE A 477 -8.21 -1.90 0.84
CA ILE A 477 -8.97 -0.65 0.94
C ILE A 477 -10.09 -0.77 1.98
N GLY A 478 -10.70 -1.92 2.13
CA GLY A 478 -11.83 -2.15 3.01
C GLY A 478 -11.47 -2.78 4.35
N VAL A 479 -12.47 -2.84 5.23
CA VAL A 479 -12.50 -3.61 6.46
C VAL A 479 -13.85 -4.28 6.60
N ASN A 480 -13.95 -5.34 7.40
CA ASN A 480 -15.22 -5.99 7.67
C ASN A 480 -16.19 -5.02 8.36
N ARG A 481 -17.40 -4.88 7.83
CA ARG A 481 -18.45 -3.98 8.36
C ARG A 481 -18.79 -4.24 9.82
N ASN A 482 -18.69 -5.48 10.24
CA ASN A 482 -18.95 -5.93 11.60
C ASN A 482 -17.65 -6.23 12.37
N GLY A 483 -16.50 -5.75 11.88
CA GLY A 483 -15.21 -5.98 12.50
C GLY A 483 -14.91 -5.10 13.70
N CYS A 484 -13.83 -5.44 14.38
CA CYS A 484 -13.33 -4.74 15.55
C CYS A 484 -13.08 -3.25 15.30
N ASP A 485 -12.51 -2.90 14.13
CA ASP A 485 -12.15 -1.52 13.83
C ASP A 485 -13.39 -0.62 13.76
N VAL A 486 -14.48 -1.13 13.15
CA VAL A 486 -15.77 -0.39 13.07
C VAL A 486 -16.45 -0.33 14.43
N TRP A 487 -16.36 -1.39 15.24
CA TRP A 487 -16.91 -1.43 16.61
C TRP A 487 -16.15 -0.49 17.57
N HIS A 488 -14.82 -0.38 17.39
CA HIS A 488 -13.92 0.37 18.26
C HIS A 488 -13.90 1.87 17.93
N GLU A 489 -13.80 2.22 16.65
CA GLU A 489 -13.64 3.60 16.15
C GLU A 489 -14.71 3.92 15.08
N PRO A 490 -16.02 3.82 15.40
CA PRO A 490 -17.11 3.95 14.42
C PRO A 490 -17.18 5.31 13.71
N GLU A 491 -16.63 6.38 14.31
CA GLU A 491 -16.60 7.72 13.74
C GLU A 491 -15.84 7.84 12.42
N TYR A 492 -14.97 6.89 12.11
CA TYR A 492 -14.21 6.85 10.85
C TYR A 492 -14.97 6.18 9.70
N PHE A 493 -16.18 5.66 9.94
CA PHE A 493 -16.92 4.87 8.96
C PHE A 493 -18.34 5.36 8.72
N HIS A 494 -18.82 5.18 7.49
CA HIS A 494 -20.22 5.32 7.13
C HIS A 494 -20.82 3.94 6.90
N LEU A 495 -21.86 3.59 7.67
CA LEU A 495 -22.54 2.30 7.62
C LEU A 495 -23.80 2.31 6.75
N ASP A 496 -24.19 3.47 6.23
CA ASP A 496 -25.32 3.67 5.33
C ASP A 496 -24.97 3.40 3.85
N SER A 497 -23.73 3.02 3.56
CA SER A 497 -23.22 2.68 2.24
C SER A 497 -22.28 1.50 2.25
N GLN A 498 -22.03 0.96 1.06
CA GLN A 498 -21.11 -0.14 0.81
C GLN A 498 -20.10 0.29 -0.23
N ALA A 499 -18.82 -0.01 0.00
CA ALA A 499 -17.79 0.21 -1.01
C ALA A 499 -17.87 -0.87 -2.09
N GLY A 500 -17.54 -0.50 -3.31
CA GLY A 500 -17.50 -1.41 -4.45
C GLY A 500 -16.75 -0.80 -5.63
N ALA A 501 -16.97 -1.36 -6.81
CA ALA A 501 -16.48 -0.86 -8.09
C ALA A 501 -17.62 -0.69 -9.10
N PRO A 502 -17.56 0.33 -9.97
CA PRO A 502 -18.51 0.46 -11.07
C PRO A 502 -18.36 -0.70 -12.08
N PRO A 503 -19.31 -0.90 -12.98
CA PRO A 503 -19.20 -1.85 -14.08
C PRO A 503 -17.88 -1.71 -14.84
N ASP A 504 -17.20 -2.83 -15.04
CA ASP A 504 -15.92 -2.92 -15.74
C ASP A 504 -15.78 -4.27 -16.48
N ALA A 505 -14.56 -4.60 -16.90
CA ALA A 505 -14.24 -5.86 -17.56
C ALA A 505 -14.37 -7.09 -16.64
N PHE A 506 -14.34 -6.91 -15.32
CA PHE A 506 -14.46 -8.00 -14.34
C PHE A 506 -15.92 -8.29 -13.98
N SER A 507 -16.80 -7.28 -14.01
CA SER A 507 -18.21 -7.42 -13.67
C SER A 507 -19.06 -6.38 -14.41
N VAL A 508 -20.00 -6.87 -15.25
CA VAL A 508 -20.93 -6.01 -16.02
C VAL A 508 -21.93 -5.26 -15.14
N ASN A 509 -22.21 -5.76 -13.94
CA ASN A 509 -23.13 -5.16 -12.97
C ASN A 509 -22.39 -4.39 -11.87
N GLY A 510 -21.08 -4.19 -12.03
CA GLY A 510 -20.22 -3.68 -10.95
C GLY A 510 -20.01 -4.69 -9.83
N GLN A 511 -19.20 -4.31 -8.85
CA GLN A 511 -18.89 -5.16 -7.71
C GLN A 511 -19.36 -4.47 -6.43
N ASN A 512 -20.01 -5.19 -5.56
CA ASN A 512 -20.35 -4.77 -4.21
C ASN A 512 -19.51 -5.56 -3.21
N TRP A 513 -18.53 -4.91 -2.58
CA TRP A 513 -17.61 -5.56 -1.63
C TRP A 513 -18.18 -5.66 -0.21
N GLY A 514 -19.29 -4.96 0.07
CA GLY A 514 -19.96 -4.99 1.37
C GLY A 514 -19.25 -4.20 2.49
N PHE A 515 -18.07 -3.63 2.24
CA PHE A 515 -17.31 -2.85 3.22
C PHE A 515 -17.98 -1.51 3.52
N PRO A 516 -17.86 -0.96 4.74
CA PRO A 516 -18.27 0.42 4.99
C PRO A 516 -17.42 1.40 4.18
N THR A 517 -17.94 2.57 3.86
CA THR A 517 -17.14 3.66 3.30
C THR A 517 -16.53 4.51 4.42
N TYR A 518 -15.44 5.24 4.10
CA TYR A 518 -14.74 6.04 5.10
C TYR A 518 -15.32 7.43 5.27
N ASN A 519 -15.38 7.91 6.52
CA ASN A 519 -15.64 9.29 6.87
C ASN A 519 -14.34 10.11 6.72
N TRP A 520 -14.01 10.47 5.48
CA TRP A 520 -12.79 11.21 5.18
C TRP A 520 -12.72 12.57 5.85
N ASP A 521 -13.86 13.25 6.06
CA ASP A 521 -13.88 14.54 6.75
C ASP A 521 -13.32 14.40 8.18
N ARG A 522 -13.74 13.33 8.89
CA ARG A 522 -13.22 13.01 10.23
C ARG A 522 -11.75 12.57 10.20
N MET A 523 -11.37 11.72 9.24
CA MET A 523 -9.99 11.25 9.11
C MET A 523 -9.03 12.38 8.77
N ILE A 524 -9.36 13.26 7.84
CA ILE A 524 -8.52 14.41 7.46
C ILE A 524 -8.34 15.36 8.65
N ALA A 525 -9.40 15.58 9.44
CA ALA A 525 -9.36 16.47 10.60
C ALA A 525 -8.32 16.08 11.67
N ASP A 526 -7.98 14.81 11.79
CA ASP A 526 -6.94 14.33 12.70
C ASP A 526 -5.61 13.95 12.01
N GLY A 527 -5.43 14.31 10.74
CA GLY A 527 -4.24 13.98 9.96
C GLY A 527 -4.18 12.53 9.50
N CYS A 528 -5.33 11.92 9.26
CA CYS A 528 -5.49 10.53 8.79
C CYS A 528 -4.85 9.49 9.74
N GLN A 529 -4.90 9.73 11.05
CA GLN A 529 -4.18 8.92 12.05
C GLN A 529 -4.57 7.45 12.03
N TRP A 530 -5.81 7.11 11.71
CA TRP A 530 -6.22 5.71 11.57
C TRP A 530 -5.41 4.98 10.49
N TRP A 531 -5.24 5.60 9.32
CA TRP A 531 -4.43 5.06 8.24
C TRP A 531 -2.93 5.09 8.53
N VAL A 532 -2.43 6.17 9.12
CA VAL A 532 -1.03 6.31 9.51
C VAL A 532 -0.61 5.18 10.47
N ARG A 533 -1.41 4.92 11.52
CA ARG A 533 -1.19 3.81 12.48
C ARG A 533 -1.18 2.45 11.77
N ARG A 534 -2.06 2.25 10.78
CA ARG A 534 -2.10 1.03 9.96
C ARG A 534 -0.79 0.82 9.21
N PHE A 535 -0.31 1.83 8.49
CA PHE A 535 0.95 1.74 7.75
C PHE A 535 2.15 1.54 8.68
N GLN A 536 2.21 2.25 9.79
CA GLN A 536 3.28 2.08 10.79
C GLN A 536 3.30 0.67 11.39
N ASN A 537 2.13 0.06 11.62
CA ASN A 537 2.06 -1.32 12.08
C ASN A 537 2.55 -2.30 11.00
N MET A 538 2.15 -2.11 9.75
CA MET A 538 2.59 -2.97 8.64
C MET A 538 4.09 -2.85 8.35
N ALA A 539 4.70 -1.69 8.60
CA ALA A 539 6.15 -1.49 8.47
C ALA A 539 6.99 -2.34 9.45
N LYS A 540 6.36 -2.94 10.46
CA LYS A 540 6.99 -3.94 11.34
C LYS A 540 7.25 -5.27 10.63
N TYR A 541 6.55 -5.53 9.52
CA TYR A 541 6.51 -6.82 8.83
C TYR A 541 6.91 -6.76 7.36
N PHE A 542 6.91 -5.56 6.75
CA PHE A 542 7.13 -5.37 5.32
C PHE A 542 8.06 -4.20 5.01
N ASP A 543 8.74 -4.28 3.87
CA ASP A 543 9.59 -3.22 3.32
C ASP A 543 8.99 -2.54 2.10
N ALA A 544 7.97 -3.15 1.53
CA ALA A 544 7.15 -2.60 0.45
C ALA A 544 5.69 -2.99 0.67
N TYR A 545 4.77 -2.25 0.07
CA TYR A 545 3.35 -2.60 0.12
C TYR A 545 2.62 -2.21 -1.17
N ARG A 546 1.53 -2.93 -1.44
CA ARG A 546 0.53 -2.59 -2.43
C ARG A 546 -0.62 -1.89 -1.72
N ILE A 547 -0.95 -0.67 -2.12
CA ILE A 547 -2.23 -0.06 -1.77
C ILE A 547 -3.28 -0.70 -2.67
N ASP A 548 -4.15 -1.48 -2.07
CA ASP A 548 -5.31 -2.02 -2.74
C ASP A 548 -6.27 -0.90 -3.11
N HIS A 549 -6.79 -0.92 -4.33
CA HIS A 549 -7.74 0.05 -4.86
C HIS A 549 -7.38 1.51 -4.53
N VAL A 550 -6.19 1.96 -4.97
CA VAL A 550 -5.73 3.35 -4.70
C VAL A 550 -6.74 4.41 -5.14
N LEU A 551 -7.59 4.09 -6.12
CA LEU A 551 -8.67 4.95 -6.59
C LEU A 551 -9.63 5.34 -5.46
N GLY A 552 -9.78 4.51 -4.43
CA GLY A 552 -10.61 4.79 -3.25
C GLY A 552 -10.15 6.01 -2.43
N PHE A 553 -8.89 6.42 -2.57
CA PHE A 553 -8.38 7.65 -1.93
C PHE A 553 -8.72 8.92 -2.73
N PHE A 554 -9.05 8.78 -4.00
CA PHE A 554 -9.58 9.84 -4.86
C PHE A 554 -11.09 9.91 -4.75
N ARG A 555 -11.72 8.78 -4.93
CA ARG A 555 -13.15 8.53 -4.88
C ARG A 555 -13.42 7.05 -4.67
N ILE A 556 -14.45 6.71 -3.93
CA ILE A 556 -14.96 5.36 -3.80
C ILE A 556 -16.28 5.20 -4.54
N TRP A 557 -16.54 4.04 -5.11
CA TRP A 557 -17.86 3.69 -5.60
C TRP A 557 -18.74 3.30 -4.41
N ALA A 558 -19.62 4.21 -4.02
CA ALA A 558 -20.50 4.04 -2.87
C ALA A 558 -21.85 3.50 -3.32
N ILE A 559 -22.21 2.32 -2.86
CA ILE A 559 -23.42 1.59 -3.19
C ILE A 559 -24.40 1.71 -2.01
N PRO A 560 -25.68 2.01 -2.23
CA PRO A 560 -26.70 1.99 -1.18
C PRO A 560 -26.79 0.62 -0.49
N THR A 561 -27.11 0.58 0.79
CA THR A 561 -27.21 -0.70 1.55
C THR A 561 -28.39 -1.57 1.13
N ASP A 562 -29.38 -1.01 0.49
CA ASP A 562 -30.55 -1.70 -0.08
C ASP A 562 -30.28 -2.30 -1.47
N CYS A 563 -29.08 -2.09 -2.04
CA CYS A 563 -28.64 -2.69 -3.29
C CYS A 563 -27.77 -3.93 -3.04
N VAL A 564 -27.89 -4.91 -3.94
CA VAL A 564 -27.04 -6.12 -4.04
C VAL A 564 -25.93 -5.90 -5.05
N GLY A 565 -26.28 -5.37 -6.23
CA GLY A 565 -25.36 -5.03 -7.31
C GLY A 565 -24.70 -3.66 -7.15
N GLY A 566 -23.88 -3.29 -8.15
CA GLY A 566 -23.14 -2.03 -8.17
C GLY A 566 -23.76 -0.94 -9.06
N LEU A 567 -24.85 -1.22 -9.79
CA LEU A 567 -25.33 -0.34 -10.85
C LEU A 567 -25.93 0.99 -10.34
N LEU A 568 -26.52 0.99 -9.15
CA LEU A 568 -27.08 2.19 -8.50
C LEU A 568 -26.08 2.94 -7.61
N GLY A 569 -24.81 2.56 -7.68
CA GLY A 569 -23.72 3.26 -6.99
C GLY A 569 -23.46 4.65 -7.55
N GLN A 570 -22.69 5.43 -6.81
CA GLN A 570 -22.20 6.76 -7.22
C GLN A 570 -20.78 6.96 -6.69
N PHE A 571 -19.96 7.74 -7.39
CA PHE A 571 -18.66 8.14 -6.88
C PHE A 571 -18.81 9.09 -5.69
N GLN A 572 -18.07 8.82 -4.62
CA GLN A 572 -18.03 9.65 -3.42
C GLN A 572 -16.58 9.91 -2.99
N PRO A 573 -16.16 11.20 -2.92
CA PRO A 573 -16.91 12.38 -3.33
C PRO A 573 -16.96 12.57 -4.85
N ALA A 574 -17.96 13.30 -5.35
CA ALA A 574 -18.06 13.75 -6.72
C ALA A 574 -18.83 15.06 -6.81
N LEU A 575 -18.63 15.80 -7.90
CA LEU A 575 -19.37 17.02 -8.19
C LEU A 575 -20.73 16.67 -8.78
N ALA A 576 -21.73 16.45 -7.93
CA ALA A 576 -23.11 16.22 -8.33
C ALA A 576 -23.68 17.41 -9.12
N MET A 577 -24.69 17.16 -9.95
CA MET A 577 -25.26 18.14 -10.86
C MET A 577 -26.61 18.66 -10.37
N THR A 578 -26.84 19.95 -10.53
CA THR A 578 -28.19 20.54 -10.33
C THR A 578 -29.10 20.29 -11.55
N ARG A 579 -30.39 20.45 -11.36
CA ARG A 579 -31.36 20.39 -12.46
C ARG A 579 -31.00 21.37 -13.59
N ASP A 580 -30.72 22.63 -13.26
CA ASP A 580 -30.39 23.65 -14.25
C ASP A 580 -29.12 23.32 -15.02
N GLU A 581 -28.14 22.75 -14.34
CA GLU A 581 -26.91 22.30 -14.98
C GLU A 581 -27.17 21.15 -15.95
N ILE A 582 -27.99 20.17 -15.60
CA ILE A 582 -28.39 19.07 -16.49
C ILE A 582 -29.11 19.63 -17.72
N GLN A 583 -30.05 20.58 -17.53
CA GLN A 583 -30.78 21.22 -18.62
C GLN A 583 -29.86 22.02 -19.55
N SER A 584 -28.74 22.57 -19.01
CA SER A 584 -27.77 23.31 -19.84
C SER A 584 -27.10 22.47 -20.90
N TYR A 585 -27.04 21.15 -20.73
CA TYR A 585 -26.58 20.21 -21.76
C TYR A 585 -27.62 19.93 -22.87
N GLY A 586 -28.83 20.46 -22.70
CA GLY A 586 -29.95 20.32 -23.65
C GLY A 586 -30.89 19.13 -23.35
N LEU A 587 -30.76 18.49 -22.21
CA LEU A 587 -31.64 17.41 -21.77
C LEU A 587 -32.91 18.03 -21.12
N ASN A 588 -34.07 17.64 -21.60
CA ASN A 588 -35.36 18.02 -20.95
C ASN A 588 -35.52 17.17 -19.68
N PHE A 589 -34.92 17.65 -18.58
CA PHE A 589 -34.84 16.88 -17.35
C PHE A 589 -36.18 16.76 -16.62
N GLN A 590 -36.73 15.56 -16.65
CA GLN A 590 -37.97 15.16 -15.97
C GLN A 590 -37.58 14.36 -14.69
N GLU A 591 -37.49 15.03 -13.59
CA GLU A 591 -36.88 14.47 -12.35
C GLU A 591 -37.49 13.12 -11.96
N HIS A 592 -38.81 13.04 -11.80
CA HIS A 592 -39.48 11.80 -11.40
C HIS A 592 -39.23 10.67 -12.39
N LEU A 593 -39.41 10.93 -13.67
CA LEU A 593 -39.22 9.92 -14.73
C LEU A 593 -37.79 9.38 -14.78
N PHE A 594 -36.79 10.23 -14.55
CA PHE A 594 -35.39 9.85 -14.73
C PHE A 594 -34.72 9.31 -13.47
N THR A 595 -35.36 9.45 -12.29
CA THR A 595 -34.81 9.00 -11.01
C THR A 595 -35.61 7.87 -10.37
N THR A 596 -36.67 7.39 -11.02
CA THR A 596 -37.45 6.22 -10.59
C THR A 596 -37.37 5.11 -11.64
N PRO A 597 -37.47 3.83 -11.24
CA PRO A 597 -37.44 2.71 -12.18
C PRO A 597 -38.47 2.89 -13.31
N PHE A 598 -37.99 2.75 -14.55
CA PHE A 598 -38.84 2.83 -15.73
C PHE A 598 -39.40 1.47 -16.12
N ILE A 599 -40.68 1.24 -15.79
CA ILE A 599 -41.31 -0.07 -15.97
C ILE A 599 -42.54 0.10 -16.89
N ALA A 600 -42.32 0.05 -18.19
CA ALA A 600 -43.39 0.01 -19.18
C ALA A 600 -43.74 -1.45 -19.52
N HIS A 601 -44.97 -1.69 -20.03
CA HIS A 601 -45.41 -3.03 -20.36
C HIS A 601 -44.45 -3.77 -21.31
N TRP A 602 -43.98 -3.08 -22.34
CA TRP A 602 -43.01 -3.67 -23.29
C TRP A 602 -41.65 -4.01 -22.66
N VAL A 603 -41.27 -3.33 -21.57
CA VAL A 603 -40.04 -3.66 -20.81
C VAL A 603 -40.26 -4.99 -20.09
N VAL A 604 -41.40 -5.15 -19.40
CA VAL A 604 -41.75 -6.38 -18.71
C VAL A 604 -41.81 -7.56 -19.69
N GLU A 605 -42.45 -7.38 -20.86
CA GLU A 605 -42.48 -8.41 -21.92
C GLU A 605 -41.06 -8.79 -22.38
N ARG A 606 -40.17 -7.82 -22.58
CA ARG A 606 -38.80 -8.07 -23.04
C ARG A 606 -37.97 -8.83 -22.02
N VAL A 607 -38.11 -8.48 -20.74
CA VAL A 607 -37.35 -9.10 -19.64
C VAL A 607 -37.89 -10.47 -19.28
N PHE A 608 -39.25 -10.64 -19.18
CA PHE A 608 -39.87 -11.82 -18.59
C PHE A 608 -40.58 -12.72 -19.56
N ARG A 609 -40.75 -12.33 -20.83
CA ARG A 609 -41.30 -13.13 -21.90
C ARG A 609 -42.61 -13.82 -21.49
N GLU A 610 -42.68 -15.16 -21.53
CA GLU A 610 -43.88 -15.97 -21.14
C GLU A 610 -44.33 -15.78 -19.69
N HIS A 611 -43.53 -15.21 -18.82
CA HIS A 611 -43.83 -14.93 -17.41
C HIS A 611 -44.34 -13.49 -17.16
N THR A 612 -44.54 -12.68 -18.18
CA THR A 612 -44.99 -11.30 -18.10
C THR A 612 -46.21 -11.10 -17.20
N GLU A 613 -47.30 -11.83 -17.45
CA GLU A 613 -48.54 -11.74 -16.65
C GLU A 613 -48.32 -12.17 -15.19
N GLU A 614 -47.53 -13.20 -14.96
CA GLU A 614 -47.18 -13.67 -13.59
C GLU A 614 -46.45 -12.56 -12.85
N VAL A 615 -45.47 -11.90 -13.49
CA VAL A 615 -44.69 -10.83 -12.90
C VAL A 615 -45.55 -9.61 -12.62
N ILE A 616 -46.36 -9.16 -13.58
CA ILE A 616 -47.26 -8.01 -13.37
C ILE A 616 -48.17 -8.25 -12.17
N LYS A 617 -48.80 -9.40 -12.09
CA LYS A 617 -49.72 -9.72 -11.01
C LYS A 617 -49.02 -9.84 -9.66
N THR A 618 -47.84 -10.44 -9.61
CA THR A 618 -47.16 -10.81 -8.35
C THR A 618 -46.35 -9.66 -7.79
N TYR A 619 -45.58 -8.98 -8.62
CA TYR A 619 -44.52 -8.06 -8.18
C TYR A 619 -44.81 -6.58 -8.47
N LEU A 620 -45.76 -6.28 -9.39
CA LEU A 620 -45.98 -4.90 -9.87
C LEU A 620 -47.34 -4.35 -9.46
N ASN A 621 -47.42 -3.03 -9.34
CA ASN A 621 -48.67 -2.24 -9.27
C ASN A 621 -48.86 -1.55 -10.62
N HIS A 622 -50.09 -1.50 -11.12
CA HIS A 622 -50.42 -0.72 -12.28
C HIS A 622 -50.61 0.74 -11.88
N GLU A 623 -49.91 1.69 -12.49
CA GLU A 623 -49.98 3.10 -12.21
C GLU A 623 -50.97 3.82 -13.16
N HIS A 624 -50.62 3.89 -14.43
CA HIS A 624 -51.44 4.50 -15.51
C HIS A 624 -50.97 3.97 -16.87
N ASP A 625 -51.84 3.93 -17.82
CA ASP A 625 -51.59 3.46 -19.20
C ASP A 625 -50.87 2.12 -19.19
N ASP A 626 -49.68 2.04 -19.77
CA ASP A 626 -48.84 0.85 -19.81
C ASP A 626 -47.66 0.94 -18.82
N ILE A 627 -47.79 1.78 -17.79
CA ILE A 627 -46.72 2.03 -16.78
C ILE A 627 -47.03 1.33 -15.47
N TYR A 628 -45.98 0.74 -14.87
CA TYR A 628 -46.05 0.02 -13.62
C TYR A 628 -45.01 0.54 -12.61
N SER A 629 -45.21 0.22 -11.34
CA SER A 629 -44.24 0.35 -10.28
C SER A 629 -44.04 -0.97 -9.54
N LEU A 630 -42.87 -1.18 -8.91
CA LEU A 630 -42.66 -2.33 -8.03
C LEU A 630 -43.53 -2.18 -6.75
N LYS A 631 -44.07 -3.31 -6.29
CA LYS A 631 -44.75 -3.34 -4.97
C LYS A 631 -43.74 -3.05 -3.86
N PRO A 632 -44.14 -2.42 -2.74
CA PRO A 632 -43.25 -2.06 -1.64
C PRO A 632 -42.42 -3.21 -1.06
N GLU A 633 -42.87 -4.44 -1.23
CA GLU A 633 -42.18 -5.67 -0.79
C GLU A 633 -41.02 -6.07 -1.72
N TYR A 634 -40.91 -5.41 -2.94
CA TYR A 634 -39.95 -5.73 -3.98
C TYR A 634 -39.30 -4.49 -4.59
N ASP A 635 -39.41 -3.34 -3.95
CA ASP A 635 -38.96 -2.06 -4.47
C ASP A 635 -37.45 -1.80 -4.33
N THR A 636 -36.71 -2.73 -3.71
CA THR A 636 -35.24 -2.71 -3.62
C THR A 636 -34.66 -4.09 -3.91
N GLU A 637 -33.42 -4.14 -4.39
CA GLU A 637 -32.74 -5.40 -4.66
C GLU A 637 -32.63 -6.30 -3.43
N ARG A 638 -32.36 -5.75 -2.21
CA ARG A 638 -32.29 -6.53 -0.97
C ARG A 638 -33.62 -7.16 -0.57
N LYS A 639 -34.73 -6.49 -0.80
CA LYS A 639 -36.07 -7.09 -0.57
C LYS A 639 -36.34 -8.23 -1.54
N ILE A 640 -35.97 -8.04 -2.81
CA ILE A 640 -36.07 -9.12 -3.82
C ILE A 640 -35.16 -10.28 -3.42
N GLU A 641 -33.89 -10.04 -3.05
CA GLU A 641 -32.97 -11.09 -2.59
C GLU A 641 -33.58 -11.92 -1.46
N ALA A 642 -34.13 -11.25 -0.45
CA ALA A 642 -34.78 -11.92 0.70
C ALA A 642 -36.00 -12.74 0.27
N ALA A 643 -36.80 -12.24 -0.69
CA ALA A 643 -37.97 -12.96 -1.19
C ALA A 643 -37.59 -14.21 -2.04
N PHE A 644 -36.37 -14.25 -2.58
CA PHE A 644 -35.84 -15.37 -3.36
C PHE A 644 -34.85 -16.22 -2.58
N GLU A 645 -34.65 -15.98 -1.28
CA GLU A 645 -33.78 -16.80 -0.46
C GLU A 645 -34.18 -18.28 -0.50
N GLY A 646 -33.20 -19.15 -0.76
CA GLY A 646 -33.41 -20.60 -0.89
C GLY A 646 -34.05 -21.06 -2.22
N LYS A 647 -34.42 -20.14 -3.12
CA LYS A 647 -34.93 -20.45 -4.46
C LYS A 647 -33.78 -20.53 -5.44
N THR A 648 -33.52 -21.71 -6.01
CA THR A 648 -32.31 -21.98 -6.82
C THR A 648 -32.60 -22.53 -8.21
N THR A 649 -33.87 -22.60 -8.63
CA THR A 649 -34.19 -23.05 -9.99
C THR A 649 -33.76 -22.00 -11.02
N GLU A 650 -33.49 -22.41 -12.24
CA GLU A 650 -33.17 -21.48 -13.34
C GLU A 650 -34.22 -20.38 -13.51
N LYS A 651 -35.50 -20.74 -13.37
CA LYS A 651 -36.61 -19.79 -13.40
C LYS A 651 -36.49 -18.77 -12.24
N ASP A 652 -36.27 -19.25 -11.02
CA ASP A 652 -36.18 -18.35 -9.86
C ASP A 652 -35.02 -17.37 -9.99
N VAL A 653 -33.87 -17.86 -10.44
CA VAL A 653 -32.69 -17.01 -10.70
C VAL A 653 -33.00 -15.97 -11.79
N TRP A 654 -33.61 -16.39 -12.87
CA TRP A 654 -33.99 -15.48 -13.98
C TRP A 654 -35.02 -14.43 -13.55
N LEU A 655 -36.07 -14.84 -12.77
CA LEU A 655 -37.08 -13.90 -12.26
C LEU A 655 -36.43 -12.89 -11.28
N ARG A 656 -35.56 -13.33 -10.38
CA ARG A 656 -34.82 -12.47 -9.44
C ARG A 656 -33.98 -11.46 -10.22
N ASP A 657 -33.15 -11.92 -11.15
CA ASP A 657 -32.23 -11.05 -11.90
C ASP A 657 -32.99 -10.08 -12.82
N GLY A 658 -34.14 -10.50 -13.38
CA GLY A 658 -35.04 -9.63 -14.10
C GLY A 658 -35.64 -8.52 -13.23
N LEU A 659 -36.05 -8.86 -12.00
CA LEU A 659 -36.55 -7.86 -11.04
C LEU A 659 -35.45 -6.87 -10.61
N TYR A 660 -34.20 -7.31 -10.43
CA TYR A 660 -33.06 -6.40 -10.23
C TYR A 660 -32.92 -5.43 -11.40
N ALA A 661 -32.98 -5.93 -12.62
CA ALA A 661 -32.88 -5.10 -13.82
C ALA A 661 -33.99 -4.04 -13.90
N LEU A 662 -35.20 -4.32 -13.38
CA LEU A 662 -36.26 -3.32 -13.28
C LEU A 662 -35.94 -2.24 -12.23
N VAL A 663 -35.40 -2.63 -11.06
CA VAL A 663 -34.98 -1.69 -10.00
C VAL A 663 -33.88 -0.75 -10.53
N ASP A 664 -32.96 -1.27 -11.32
CA ASP A 664 -31.78 -0.56 -11.83
C ASP A 664 -32.08 0.38 -13.01
N ASP A 665 -33.29 0.32 -13.59
CA ASP A 665 -33.61 1.09 -14.79
C ASP A 665 -33.97 2.54 -14.48
N VAL A 666 -32.95 3.31 -14.11
CA VAL A 666 -33.03 4.76 -13.90
C VAL A 666 -31.98 5.46 -14.76
N LEU A 667 -32.21 6.70 -15.15
CA LEU A 667 -31.26 7.50 -15.92
C LEU A 667 -30.28 8.28 -15.01
N PHE A 668 -30.75 8.68 -13.83
CA PHE A 668 -29.99 9.37 -12.80
C PHE A 668 -30.23 8.76 -11.43
N VAL A 669 -29.20 8.78 -10.61
CA VAL A 669 -29.29 8.52 -9.15
C VAL A 669 -29.20 9.83 -8.40
N ARG A 670 -29.92 9.95 -7.26
CA ARG A 670 -29.87 11.13 -6.41
C ARG A 670 -28.60 11.12 -5.56
N ASP A 671 -28.02 12.30 -5.35
CA ASP A 671 -26.90 12.44 -4.44
C ASP A 671 -27.33 12.08 -3.00
N ARG A 672 -26.52 11.31 -2.31
CA ARG A 672 -26.86 10.78 -0.99
C ARG A 672 -26.85 11.85 0.11
N LYS A 673 -26.00 12.87 -0.02
CA LYS A 673 -25.93 13.99 0.95
C LYS A 673 -26.96 15.08 0.66
N ASN A 674 -27.29 15.25 -0.61
CA ASN A 674 -28.27 16.25 -1.03
C ASN A 674 -29.20 15.70 -2.14
N PRO A 675 -30.42 15.25 -1.81
CA PRO A 675 -31.34 14.62 -2.76
C PRO A 675 -31.82 15.55 -3.89
N ASN A 676 -31.50 16.86 -3.84
CA ASN A 676 -31.78 17.81 -4.91
C ASN A 676 -30.66 17.86 -5.97
N LEU A 677 -29.60 17.08 -5.80
CA LEU A 677 -28.51 16.92 -6.75
C LEU A 677 -28.53 15.52 -7.36
N PHE A 678 -27.95 15.40 -8.54
CA PHE A 678 -28.05 14.18 -9.33
C PHE A 678 -26.71 13.74 -9.91
N HIS A 679 -26.57 12.45 -10.09
CA HIS A 679 -25.48 11.82 -10.82
C HIS A 679 -26.05 11.00 -11.99
N PRO A 680 -25.48 11.06 -13.20
CA PRO A 680 -25.90 10.14 -14.27
C PRO A 680 -25.61 8.70 -13.82
N ARG A 681 -26.57 7.81 -14.00
CA ARG A 681 -26.38 6.38 -13.68
C ARG A 681 -25.30 5.80 -14.60
N ILE A 682 -24.37 5.06 -14.01
CA ILE A 682 -23.31 4.39 -14.76
C ILE A 682 -23.92 3.42 -15.79
N THR A 683 -23.39 3.37 -17.02
CA THR A 683 -23.88 2.52 -18.11
C THR A 683 -25.36 2.70 -18.46
N ALA A 684 -25.97 3.85 -18.15
CA ALA A 684 -27.40 4.12 -18.43
C ALA A 684 -27.76 4.00 -19.90
N GLN A 685 -26.78 4.09 -20.81
CA GLN A 685 -26.98 3.85 -22.25
C GLN A 685 -27.47 2.43 -22.57
N LEU A 686 -27.38 1.50 -21.64
CA LEU A 686 -27.87 0.12 -21.77
C LEU A 686 -29.28 -0.08 -21.18
N ASN A 687 -29.88 0.97 -20.59
CA ASN A 687 -31.17 0.94 -19.91
C ASN A 687 -32.33 1.08 -20.91
N PHE A 688 -33.47 0.55 -20.52
CA PHE A 688 -34.73 0.74 -21.26
C PHE A 688 -35.18 2.21 -21.21
N MET A 689 -35.01 2.91 -20.11
CA MET A 689 -35.29 4.35 -20.02
C MET A 689 -34.48 5.16 -21.04
N TYR A 690 -33.18 4.86 -21.22
CA TYR A 690 -32.36 5.51 -22.25
C TYR A 690 -32.85 5.13 -23.68
N GLU A 691 -33.19 3.85 -23.89
CA GLU A 691 -33.75 3.40 -25.19
C GLU A 691 -35.00 4.19 -25.55
N ALA A 692 -35.85 4.48 -24.57
CA ALA A 692 -37.11 5.23 -24.77
C ALA A 692 -36.93 6.72 -25.03
N LEU A 693 -35.75 7.30 -24.85
CA LEU A 693 -35.47 8.72 -25.07
C LEU A 693 -35.52 9.08 -26.58
N TRP A 694 -35.88 10.31 -26.89
CA TRP A 694 -35.69 10.89 -28.21
C TRP A 694 -34.20 11.07 -28.53
N ASP A 695 -33.83 11.03 -29.81
CA ASP A 695 -32.44 11.18 -30.26
C ASP A 695 -31.76 12.44 -29.76
N GLY A 696 -32.49 13.56 -29.65
CA GLY A 696 -32.00 14.82 -29.08
C GLY A 696 -31.61 14.68 -27.60
N ASP A 697 -32.45 14.00 -26.82
CA ASP A 697 -32.21 13.76 -25.40
C ASP A 697 -31.08 12.75 -25.19
N LYS A 698 -31.00 11.69 -26.01
CA LYS A 698 -29.86 10.76 -26.03
C LYS A 698 -28.54 11.47 -26.28
N ALA A 699 -28.49 12.35 -27.26
CA ALA A 699 -27.31 13.12 -27.59
C ALA A 699 -26.92 14.09 -26.43
N ALA A 700 -27.91 14.73 -25.81
CA ALA A 700 -27.70 15.60 -24.64
C ALA A 700 -27.18 14.80 -23.43
N PHE A 701 -27.80 13.68 -23.12
CA PHE A 701 -27.38 12.79 -22.04
C PHE A 701 -25.94 12.26 -22.26
N ASN A 702 -25.58 11.85 -23.47
CA ASN A 702 -24.25 11.37 -23.78
C ASN A 702 -23.16 12.46 -23.59
N ARG A 703 -23.46 13.71 -23.98
CA ARG A 703 -22.53 14.83 -23.70
C ARG A 703 -22.32 15.04 -22.20
N LEU A 704 -23.40 15.08 -21.43
CA LEU A 704 -23.40 15.21 -19.98
C LEU A 704 -22.64 14.04 -19.32
N TYR A 705 -22.99 12.80 -19.71
CA TYR A 705 -22.38 11.58 -19.21
C TYR A 705 -20.85 11.57 -19.41
N ASN A 706 -20.40 11.86 -20.65
CA ASN A 706 -18.98 11.90 -20.96
C ASN A 706 -18.24 13.00 -20.19
N ASP A 707 -18.85 14.18 -20.02
CA ASP A 707 -18.25 15.22 -19.21
C ASP A 707 -18.15 14.82 -17.74
N TYR A 708 -19.25 14.27 -17.19
CA TYR A 708 -19.31 13.86 -15.78
C TYR A 708 -18.25 12.80 -15.44
N TYR A 709 -18.17 11.70 -16.20
CA TYR A 709 -17.31 10.57 -15.85
C TYR A 709 -15.84 10.76 -16.25
N TYR A 710 -15.54 11.54 -17.29
CA TYR A 710 -14.18 11.57 -17.86
C TYR A 710 -13.46 12.93 -17.74
N ARG A 711 -14.13 14.02 -17.36
CA ARG A 711 -13.50 15.34 -17.33
C ARG A 711 -13.80 16.16 -16.08
N ARG A 712 -15.09 16.37 -15.78
CA ARG A 712 -15.60 17.28 -14.77
C ARG A 712 -14.91 17.14 -13.39
N ASN A 713 -14.66 15.93 -12.96
CA ASN A 713 -14.21 15.61 -11.62
C ASN A 713 -12.68 15.55 -11.46
N ASN A 714 -11.88 15.60 -12.53
CA ASN A 714 -10.44 15.37 -12.45
C ASN A 714 -9.72 16.29 -11.44
N ASN A 715 -9.89 17.61 -11.54
CA ASN A 715 -9.25 18.55 -10.62
C ASN A 715 -9.78 18.43 -9.19
N PHE A 716 -11.06 18.13 -9.04
CA PHE A 716 -11.68 17.93 -7.75
C PHE A 716 -11.10 16.67 -7.07
N TRP A 717 -11.04 15.55 -7.76
CA TRP A 717 -10.46 14.30 -7.25
C TRP A 717 -8.97 14.40 -7.00
N TYR A 718 -8.23 15.14 -7.81
CA TYR A 718 -6.84 15.48 -7.51
C TYR A 718 -6.72 16.14 -6.13
N GLY A 719 -7.50 17.21 -5.89
CA GLY A 719 -7.51 17.89 -4.60
C GLY A 719 -7.90 16.98 -3.43
N GLU A 720 -8.88 16.09 -3.62
CA GLU A 720 -9.30 15.13 -2.60
C GLU A 720 -8.22 14.09 -2.27
N ALA A 721 -7.49 13.60 -3.26
CA ALA A 721 -6.37 12.68 -3.05
C ALA A 721 -5.20 13.36 -2.33
N MET A 722 -4.89 14.61 -2.71
CA MET A 722 -3.77 15.37 -2.14
C MET A 722 -3.99 15.81 -0.68
N LYS A 723 -5.22 15.76 -0.18
CA LYS A 723 -5.49 15.91 1.26
C LYS A 723 -5.07 14.70 2.10
N LYS A 724 -4.93 13.51 1.49
CA LYS A 724 -4.77 12.21 2.15
C LYS A 724 -3.45 11.54 1.81
N LEU A 725 -3.22 11.24 0.54
CA LEU A 725 -2.09 10.41 0.09
C LEU A 725 -0.71 10.93 0.50
N PRO A 726 -0.41 12.25 0.49
CA PRO A 726 0.90 12.74 0.97
C PRO A 726 1.20 12.35 2.41
N LEU A 727 0.18 12.35 3.29
CA LEU A 727 0.33 11.94 4.69
C LEU A 727 0.63 10.44 4.81
N LEU A 728 -0.02 9.64 3.98
CA LEU A 728 0.02 8.18 4.04
C LEU A 728 1.32 7.64 3.46
N VAL A 729 1.72 8.08 2.27
CA VAL A 729 2.95 7.60 1.61
C VAL A 729 4.22 7.99 2.36
N GLN A 730 4.15 9.05 3.18
CA GLN A 730 5.26 9.52 4.01
C GLN A 730 5.22 8.99 5.45
N ALA A 731 4.21 8.20 5.81
CA ALA A 731 4.06 7.66 7.17
C ALA A 731 5.16 6.65 7.54
N THR A 732 5.78 6.00 6.55
CA THR A 732 6.81 4.99 6.72
C THR A 732 7.84 5.04 5.59
N ARG A 733 8.93 4.29 5.75
CA ARG A 733 9.95 4.11 4.70
C ARG A 733 9.66 2.94 3.75
N MET A 734 8.53 2.26 3.86
CA MET A 734 8.17 1.20 2.92
C MET A 734 8.04 1.73 1.50
N LEU A 735 8.48 0.94 0.50
CA LEU A 735 8.27 1.26 -0.92
C LEU A 735 6.78 1.17 -1.27
N VAL A 736 6.25 2.25 -1.85
CA VAL A 736 4.81 2.37 -2.13
C VAL A 736 4.49 1.94 -3.55
N CYS A 737 3.62 0.93 -3.69
CA CYS A 737 3.07 0.49 -4.96
C CYS A 737 1.53 0.62 -4.89
N ALA A 738 0.89 0.93 -6.01
CA ALA A 738 -0.56 1.05 -6.07
C ALA A 738 -1.17 -0.05 -6.95
N GLU A 739 -2.39 -0.43 -6.64
CA GLU A 739 -3.29 -1.07 -7.59
C GLU A 739 -4.18 0.05 -8.17
N ASP A 740 -3.99 0.33 -9.45
CA ASP A 740 -4.63 1.41 -10.20
C ASP A 740 -5.29 0.88 -11.49
N LEU A 741 -6.10 -0.17 -11.33
CA LEU A 741 -6.85 -0.81 -12.40
C LEU A 741 -8.31 -0.35 -12.45
N GLY A 742 -8.99 -0.64 -13.55
CA GLY A 742 -10.40 -0.32 -13.79
C GLY A 742 -10.61 1.05 -14.45
N MET A 743 -11.63 1.80 -14.02
CA MET A 743 -11.94 3.13 -14.55
C MET A 743 -11.01 4.18 -13.91
N VAL A 744 -9.84 4.41 -14.50
CA VAL A 744 -8.80 5.28 -13.96
C VAL A 744 -8.91 6.70 -14.54
N PRO A 745 -9.23 7.74 -13.74
CA PRO A 745 -9.22 9.11 -14.21
C PRO A 745 -7.81 9.68 -14.34
N ASP A 746 -7.60 10.67 -15.21
CA ASP A 746 -6.28 11.25 -15.51
C ASP A 746 -5.55 11.76 -14.25
N CYS A 747 -6.30 12.31 -13.30
CA CYS A 747 -5.74 12.85 -12.06
C CYS A 747 -4.98 11.81 -11.20
N VAL A 748 -5.27 10.52 -11.36
CA VAL A 748 -4.56 9.45 -10.65
C VAL A 748 -3.10 9.44 -11.07
N GLN A 749 -2.85 9.50 -12.37
CA GLN A 749 -1.48 9.51 -12.88
C GLN A 749 -0.71 10.76 -12.41
N TRP A 750 -1.37 11.93 -12.33
CA TRP A 750 -0.74 13.16 -11.83
C TRP A 750 -0.26 12.99 -10.38
N VAL A 751 -1.14 12.50 -9.49
CA VAL A 751 -0.82 12.29 -8.06
C VAL A 751 0.26 11.22 -7.90
N MET A 752 0.16 10.11 -8.62
CA MET A 752 1.15 9.03 -8.53
C MET A 752 2.55 9.49 -8.98
N GLN A 753 2.63 10.33 -10.03
CA GLN A 753 3.89 10.92 -10.46
C GLN A 753 4.45 11.88 -9.42
N GLU A 754 3.61 12.74 -8.85
CA GLU A 754 4.01 13.73 -7.84
C GLU A 754 4.50 13.06 -6.56
N LEU A 755 3.79 12.04 -6.09
CA LEU A 755 4.12 11.30 -4.86
C LEU A 755 5.09 10.12 -5.07
N ARG A 756 5.57 9.90 -6.30
CA ARG A 756 6.50 8.81 -6.65
C ARG A 756 5.98 7.41 -6.35
N ILE A 757 4.68 7.20 -6.39
CA ILE A 757 4.03 5.90 -6.19
C ILE A 757 4.22 5.04 -7.45
N LEU A 758 4.58 3.76 -7.28
CA LEU A 758 4.70 2.82 -8.38
C LEU A 758 3.33 2.38 -8.87
N SER A 759 3.07 2.53 -10.18
CA SER A 759 1.84 2.05 -10.85
C SER A 759 1.87 0.55 -11.10
N LEU A 760 0.71 -0.06 -11.36
CA LEU A 760 0.60 -1.45 -11.79
C LEU A 760 0.40 -1.52 -13.31
N GLU A 761 1.24 -2.30 -14.01
CA GLU A 761 1.21 -2.43 -15.47
C GLU A 761 0.93 -3.88 -15.89
N LEU A 762 -0.15 -4.07 -16.65
CA LEU A 762 -0.60 -5.35 -17.17
C LEU A 762 -0.65 -5.30 -18.70
N GLN A 763 0.05 -6.20 -19.38
CA GLN A 763 0.04 -6.26 -20.83
C GLN A 763 -1.33 -6.68 -21.40
N SER A 764 -2.02 -7.57 -20.69
CA SER A 764 -3.35 -8.07 -21.06
C SER A 764 -4.49 -7.08 -20.78
N MET A 765 -4.25 -6.05 -19.96
CA MET A 765 -5.22 -5.05 -19.54
C MET A 765 -4.57 -3.66 -19.49
N PRO A 766 -4.26 -3.07 -20.67
CA PRO A 766 -3.62 -1.76 -20.71
C PRO A 766 -4.53 -0.65 -20.20
N LYS A 767 -3.95 0.36 -19.57
CA LYS A 767 -4.65 1.58 -19.13
C LYS A 767 -5.11 2.44 -20.29
N ASP A 768 -4.41 2.39 -21.42
CA ASP A 768 -4.79 3.03 -22.68
C ASP A 768 -5.85 2.18 -23.39
N SER A 769 -7.10 2.60 -23.34
CA SER A 769 -8.22 1.91 -23.98
C SER A 769 -8.18 1.90 -25.53
N SER A 770 -7.27 2.67 -26.13
CA SER A 770 -7.10 2.71 -27.59
C SER A 770 -6.34 1.50 -28.14
N VAL A 771 -5.66 0.74 -27.26
CA VAL A 771 -4.90 -0.47 -27.60
C VAL A 771 -5.45 -1.69 -26.87
N LYS A 772 -5.44 -2.84 -27.55
CA LYS A 772 -5.94 -4.09 -26.98
C LYS A 772 -4.94 -4.74 -26.03
N PHE A 773 -3.64 -4.57 -26.28
CA PHE A 773 -2.54 -5.09 -25.46
C PHE A 773 -1.53 -4.00 -25.20
N GLY A 774 -0.98 -3.98 -23.99
CA GLY A 774 0.07 -3.05 -23.60
C GLY A 774 1.42 -3.37 -24.25
N TYR A 775 2.18 -2.34 -24.58
CA TYR A 775 3.56 -2.48 -25.05
C TYR A 775 4.51 -2.40 -23.87
N LEU A 776 5.14 -3.51 -23.49
CA LEU A 776 6.05 -3.61 -22.36
C LEU A 776 7.16 -2.55 -22.36
N SER A 777 7.69 -2.20 -23.55
CA SER A 777 8.72 -1.16 -23.72
C SER A 777 8.26 0.25 -23.32
N ARG A 778 6.95 0.48 -23.17
CA ARG A 778 6.36 1.77 -22.78
C ARG A 778 6.03 1.86 -21.29
N ASN A 779 6.22 0.77 -20.55
CA ASN A 779 5.99 0.80 -19.11
C ASN A 779 6.87 1.87 -18.45
N PRO A 780 6.32 2.69 -17.56
CA PRO A 780 7.13 3.65 -16.81
C PRO A 780 8.12 2.90 -15.89
N TYR A 781 9.30 3.47 -15.67
CA TYR A 781 10.27 2.87 -14.74
C TYR A 781 9.67 2.67 -13.34
N ARG A 782 9.01 3.71 -12.80
CA ARG A 782 8.31 3.62 -11.51
C ARG A 782 7.00 2.86 -11.62
N SER A 783 7.12 1.55 -11.90
CA SER A 783 5.97 0.64 -11.99
C SER A 783 6.32 -0.76 -11.52
N VAL A 784 5.26 -1.50 -11.25
CA VAL A 784 5.25 -2.95 -11.06
C VAL A 784 4.61 -3.56 -12.29
N CYS A 785 5.30 -4.41 -13.03
CA CYS A 785 4.70 -5.19 -14.11
C CYS A 785 4.44 -6.62 -13.67
N THR A 786 3.36 -7.20 -14.19
CA THR A 786 2.97 -8.60 -13.96
C THR A 786 2.20 -9.17 -15.16
N LEU A 787 2.13 -10.49 -15.25
CA LEU A 787 1.29 -11.20 -16.24
C LEU A 787 -0.15 -11.30 -15.76
N SER A 788 -0.33 -11.62 -14.48
CA SER A 788 -1.63 -11.77 -13.84
C SER A 788 -1.59 -11.27 -12.40
N THR A 789 -2.77 -10.98 -11.85
CA THR A 789 -2.95 -10.74 -10.41
C THR A 789 -3.75 -11.90 -9.81
N HIS A 790 -3.87 -11.95 -8.48
CA HIS A 790 -4.71 -12.93 -7.81
C HIS A 790 -6.21 -12.84 -8.18
N ASP A 791 -6.66 -11.70 -8.73
CA ASP A 791 -8.04 -11.45 -9.19
C ASP A 791 -8.28 -11.81 -10.66
N MET A 792 -7.22 -12.18 -11.38
CA MET A 792 -7.25 -12.48 -12.81
C MET A 792 -6.99 -13.96 -13.11
N PRO A 793 -7.34 -14.44 -14.30
CA PRO A 793 -6.84 -15.72 -14.79
C PRO A 793 -5.29 -15.74 -14.77
N THR A 794 -4.69 -16.90 -14.42
CA THR A 794 -3.25 -17.10 -14.62
C THR A 794 -2.90 -17.00 -16.10
N LEU A 795 -1.62 -16.88 -16.45
CA LEU A 795 -1.17 -16.84 -17.86
C LEU A 795 -1.77 -18.00 -18.68
N ARG A 796 -1.79 -19.21 -18.12
CA ARG A 796 -2.31 -20.41 -18.78
C ARG A 796 -3.81 -20.35 -19.03
N GLN A 797 -4.59 -19.95 -18.00
CA GLN A 797 -6.03 -19.77 -18.13
C GLN A 797 -6.36 -18.69 -19.14
N TRP A 798 -5.72 -17.53 -19.03
CA TRP A 798 -5.90 -16.40 -19.95
C TRP A 798 -5.62 -16.79 -21.40
N TRP A 799 -4.59 -17.64 -21.62
CA TRP A 799 -4.20 -18.12 -22.95
C TRP A 799 -5.27 -18.99 -23.59
N ASP A 800 -5.87 -19.89 -22.81
CA ASP A 800 -6.79 -20.90 -23.32
C ASP A 800 -8.29 -20.49 -23.24
N GLU A 801 -8.60 -19.41 -22.53
CA GLU A 801 -9.96 -18.88 -22.34
C GLU A 801 -10.56 -18.28 -23.62
N ASP A 802 -9.78 -17.60 -24.45
CA ASP A 802 -10.22 -16.95 -25.69
C ASP A 802 -9.16 -17.12 -26.79
N TRP A 803 -9.36 -18.08 -27.65
CA TRP A 803 -8.42 -18.43 -28.73
C TRP A 803 -8.28 -17.33 -29.80
N ALA A 804 -9.32 -16.54 -30.05
CA ALA A 804 -9.23 -15.44 -31.00
C ALA A 804 -8.33 -14.31 -30.46
N ARG A 805 -8.50 -13.98 -29.18
CA ARG A 805 -7.66 -13.01 -28.46
C ARG A 805 -6.20 -13.46 -28.42
N THR A 806 -5.94 -14.71 -28.06
CA THR A 806 -4.59 -15.24 -27.95
C THR A 806 -3.91 -15.44 -29.30
N GLN A 807 -4.65 -15.75 -30.37
CA GLN A 807 -4.12 -15.73 -31.73
C GLN A 807 -3.62 -14.34 -32.13
N GLU A 808 -4.40 -13.32 -31.82
CA GLU A 808 -4.00 -11.93 -32.08
C GLU A 808 -2.79 -11.52 -31.27
N PHE A 809 -2.74 -11.89 -29.98
CA PHE A 809 -1.56 -11.66 -29.12
C PHE A 809 -0.31 -12.37 -29.67
N TYR A 810 -0.45 -13.63 -30.10
CA TYR A 810 0.63 -14.42 -30.68
C TYR A 810 1.22 -13.76 -31.93
N ASN A 811 0.36 -13.23 -32.78
CA ASN A 811 0.79 -12.56 -34.02
C ASN A 811 1.38 -11.16 -33.75
N SER A 812 0.70 -10.32 -32.93
CA SER A 812 1.01 -8.89 -32.81
C SER A 812 2.03 -8.58 -31.70
N MET A 813 2.01 -9.33 -30.60
CA MET A 813 2.88 -9.05 -29.44
C MET A 813 4.07 -10.00 -29.36
N LEU A 814 3.91 -11.26 -29.80
CA LEU A 814 5.03 -12.21 -29.85
C LEU A 814 5.66 -12.28 -31.24
N TYR A 815 5.10 -11.58 -32.24
CA TYR A 815 5.60 -11.51 -33.63
C TYR A 815 5.78 -12.89 -34.27
N ARG A 816 4.86 -13.81 -33.99
CA ARG A 816 4.90 -15.19 -34.47
C ARG A 816 3.82 -15.43 -35.52
N GLY A 817 4.15 -16.21 -36.55
CA GLY A 817 3.23 -16.66 -37.59
C GLY A 817 2.65 -18.04 -37.31
N GLY A 818 1.57 -18.38 -38.00
CA GLY A 818 0.90 -19.66 -37.84
C GLY A 818 -0.17 -19.65 -36.75
N ALA A 819 -0.70 -20.83 -36.42
CA ALA A 819 -1.67 -20.97 -35.35
C ALA A 819 -1.02 -20.93 -33.98
N ALA A 820 -1.62 -20.17 -33.05
CA ALA A 820 -1.20 -20.18 -31.66
C ALA A 820 -1.42 -21.58 -31.08
N PRO A 821 -0.44 -22.16 -30.38
CA PRO A 821 -0.58 -23.50 -29.81
C PRO A 821 -1.51 -23.48 -28.58
N HIS A 822 -2.40 -24.46 -28.47
CA HIS A 822 -3.26 -24.70 -27.34
C HIS A 822 -3.20 -26.16 -26.92
N PRO A 823 -3.12 -26.47 -25.60
CA PRO A 823 -2.91 -25.53 -24.49
C PRO A 823 -1.55 -24.84 -24.55
N LEU A 824 -1.36 -23.76 -23.77
CA LEU A 824 -0.10 -23.00 -23.70
C LEU A 824 1.09 -23.94 -23.39
N PRO A 825 2.08 -24.11 -24.31
CA PRO A 825 3.24 -24.94 -24.03
C PRO A 825 4.28 -24.20 -23.18
N GLY A 826 5.09 -24.93 -22.39
CA GLY A 826 6.06 -24.36 -21.47
C GLY A 826 7.10 -23.46 -22.12
N TRP A 827 7.59 -23.84 -23.31
CA TRP A 827 8.54 -23.00 -24.06
C TRP A 827 7.98 -21.63 -24.44
N LEU A 828 6.68 -21.56 -24.75
CA LEU A 828 6.02 -20.28 -25.10
C LEU A 828 5.72 -19.47 -23.85
N ALA A 829 5.35 -20.11 -22.75
CA ALA A 829 5.24 -19.45 -21.45
C ALA A 829 6.59 -18.86 -21.03
N ARG A 830 7.71 -19.58 -21.24
CA ARG A 830 9.07 -19.08 -20.99
C ARG A 830 9.38 -17.83 -21.82
N ASP A 831 9.01 -17.80 -23.10
CA ASP A 831 9.20 -16.62 -23.96
C ASP A 831 8.41 -15.41 -23.44
N ILE A 832 7.16 -15.61 -23.04
CA ILE A 832 6.29 -14.56 -22.49
C ILE A 832 6.87 -14.02 -21.17
N VAL A 833 7.28 -14.90 -20.27
CA VAL A 833 7.94 -14.53 -19.00
C VAL A 833 9.23 -13.76 -19.27
N SER A 834 10.07 -14.21 -20.21
CA SER A 834 11.30 -13.52 -20.60
C SER A 834 11.02 -12.11 -21.09
N GLN A 835 10.03 -11.92 -21.98
CA GLN A 835 9.63 -10.60 -22.45
C GLN A 835 9.16 -9.69 -21.30
N GLN A 836 8.37 -10.23 -20.38
CA GLN A 836 7.90 -9.49 -19.21
C GLN A 836 9.07 -9.01 -18.33
N LEU A 837 10.06 -9.86 -18.09
CA LEU A 837 11.26 -9.53 -17.33
C LEU A 837 12.12 -8.45 -18.00
N THR A 838 12.12 -8.33 -19.33
CA THR A 838 12.90 -7.30 -20.05
C THR A 838 12.27 -5.91 -20.02
N SER A 839 11.05 -5.75 -19.51
CA SER A 839 10.36 -4.45 -19.41
C SER A 839 11.18 -3.40 -18.64
N PRO A 840 10.99 -2.10 -18.88
CA PRO A 840 11.66 -1.05 -18.12
C PRO A 840 11.16 -0.89 -16.68
N SER A 841 10.04 -1.53 -16.29
CA SER A 841 9.49 -1.45 -14.94
C SER A 841 10.52 -1.79 -13.85
N MET A 842 10.53 -1.03 -12.75
CA MET A 842 11.42 -1.27 -11.61
C MET A 842 11.21 -2.66 -11.01
N LEU A 843 9.96 -3.04 -10.80
CA LEU A 843 9.60 -4.34 -10.24
C LEU A 843 8.89 -5.19 -11.31
N CYS A 844 9.30 -6.45 -11.46
CA CYS A 844 8.57 -7.45 -12.21
C CYS A 844 8.17 -8.56 -11.22
N VAL A 845 6.88 -8.63 -10.87
CA VAL A 845 6.38 -9.55 -9.85
C VAL A 845 5.38 -10.48 -10.48
N LEU A 846 5.77 -11.74 -10.67
CA LEU A 846 4.91 -12.75 -11.29
C LEU A 846 4.25 -13.62 -10.23
N SER A 847 3.05 -14.12 -10.51
CA SER A 847 2.44 -15.13 -9.64
C SER A 847 3.29 -16.41 -9.63
N LEU A 848 3.23 -17.17 -8.54
CA LEU A 848 3.93 -18.46 -8.47
C LEU A 848 3.47 -19.41 -9.59
N GLN A 849 2.18 -19.34 -9.95
CA GLN A 849 1.59 -20.14 -11.03
C GLN A 849 2.17 -19.74 -12.40
N ASP A 850 2.39 -18.45 -12.64
CA ASP A 850 2.99 -17.97 -13.89
C ASP A 850 4.47 -18.37 -13.98
N TRP A 851 5.20 -18.41 -12.87
CA TRP A 851 6.53 -19.01 -12.81
C TRP A 851 6.48 -20.52 -13.14
N PHE A 852 5.53 -21.28 -12.59
CA PHE A 852 5.37 -22.70 -12.86
C PHE A 852 4.95 -22.98 -14.31
N ALA A 853 4.32 -22.05 -15.00
CA ALA A 853 3.86 -22.21 -16.39
C ALA A 853 4.99 -22.52 -17.38
N ILE A 854 6.25 -22.13 -17.07
CA ILE A 854 7.41 -22.31 -17.97
C ILE A 854 7.88 -23.75 -18.09
N ASP A 855 7.46 -24.66 -17.20
CA ASP A 855 7.89 -26.06 -17.21
C ASP A 855 6.71 -27.02 -17.00
N GLU A 856 6.44 -27.87 -18.02
CA GLU A 856 5.33 -28.83 -17.96
C GLU A 856 5.45 -29.86 -16.83
N ARG A 857 6.65 -30.11 -16.29
CA ARG A 857 6.87 -31.05 -15.19
C ARG A 857 6.45 -30.48 -13.84
N ILE A 858 6.51 -29.15 -13.72
CA ILE A 858 6.31 -28.41 -12.45
C ILE A 858 4.89 -27.93 -12.31
N ARG A 859 4.27 -27.46 -13.41
CA ARG A 859 2.92 -26.85 -13.38
C ARG A 859 1.82 -27.87 -13.09
N LEU A 860 0.70 -27.43 -12.57
CA LEU A 860 -0.49 -28.25 -12.42
C LEU A 860 -0.98 -28.75 -13.79
N ALA A 861 -1.52 -29.98 -13.83
CA ALA A 861 -2.15 -30.52 -15.05
C ALA A 861 -3.40 -29.67 -15.43
N ASP A 862 -4.24 -29.38 -14.46
CA ASP A 862 -5.44 -28.55 -14.62
C ASP A 862 -5.12 -27.08 -14.35
N ALA A 863 -5.24 -26.23 -15.39
CA ALA A 863 -5.01 -24.80 -15.26
C ALA A 863 -6.10 -24.08 -14.43
N ASP A 864 -7.32 -24.61 -14.40
CA ASP A 864 -8.42 -23.99 -13.63
C ASP A 864 -8.22 -24.13 -12.12
N ALA A 865 -7.51 -25.17 -11.70
CA ALA A 865 -7.14 -25.36 -10.31
C ALA A 865 -6.08 -24.35 -9.79
N GLU A 866 -5.44 -23.59 -10.68
CA GLU A 866 -4.49 -22.52 -10.32
C GLU A 866 -5.16 -21.22 -9.87
N ARG A 867 -6.48 -21.07 -10.06
CA ARG A 867 -7.22 -19.84 -9.77
C ARG A 867 -7.24 -19.53 -8.28
N ILE A 868 -6.88 -18.30 -7.91
CA ILE A 868 -6.91 -17.82 -6.51
C ILE A 868 -8.27 -17.19 -6.20
N ASN A 869 -8.68 -16.19 -6.98
CA ASN A 869 -9.94 -15.47 -6.79
C ASN A 869 -10.74 -15.34 -8.09
N ILE A 870 -12.07 -15.25 -7.95
CA ILE A 870 -13.02 -14.93 -9.02
C ILE A 870 -13.86 -13.73 -8.52
N PRO A 871 -13.49 -12.47 -8.81
CA PRO A 871 -14.14 -11.27 -8.26
C PRO A 871 -15.64 -11.18 -8.56
N ALA A 872 -16.10 -11.76 -9.68
CA ALA A 872 -17.52 -11.83 -10.02
C ALA A 872 -18.33 -12.77 -9.09
N ASN A 873 -17.67 -13.61 -8.29
CA ASN A 873 -18.29 -14.49 -7.31
C ASN A 873 -18.11 -13.95 -5.89
N PRO A 874 -19.09 -13.26 -5.30
CA PRO A 874 -18.96 -12.65 -3.98
C PRO A 874 -18.82 -13.67 -2.83
N LYS A 875 -19.09 -14.95 -3.11
CA LYS A 875 -18.96 -16.07 -2.17
C LYS A 875 -17.85 -17.03 -2.62
N HIS A 876 -16.75 -16.49 -3.15
CA HIS A 876 -15.61 -17.31 -3.55
C HIS A 876 -14.89 -17.88 -2.33
N TYR A 877 -14.54 -19.18 -2.40
CA TYR A 877 -13.77 -19.86 -1.37
C TYR A 877 -12.27 -19.76 -1.69
N TRP A 878 -11.49 -18.99 -0.91
CA TRP A 878 -10.05 -18.77 -1.06
C TRP A 878 -9.28 -19.98 -0.52
N ARG A 879 -9.17 -21.05 -1.32
CA ARG A 879 -8.62 -22.34 -0.91
C ARG A 879 -7.48 -22.86 -1.78
N TYR A 880 -7.00 -22.03 -2.73
CA TYR A 880 -5.85 -22.41 -3.56
C TYR A 880 -4.64 -22.74 -2.70
N ARG A 881 -3.98 -23.86 -3.01
CA ARG A 881 -2.80 -24.34 -2.31
C ARG A 881 -1.79 -24.90 -3.32
N MET A 882 -0.49 -24.66 -3.08
CA MET A 882 0.59 -25.27 -3.85
C MET A 882 0.40 -26.78 -3.89
N HIS A 883 0.58 -27.39 -5.05
CA HIS A 883 0.44 -28.83 -5.26
C HIS A 883 1.70 -29.62 -4.91
N MET A 884 2.83 -28.93 -4.75
CA MET A 884 4.12 -29.49 -4.33
C MET A 884 4.63 -28.80 -3.08
N ASN A 885 5.50 -29.49 -2.32
CA ASN A 885 6.13 -28.88 -1.15
C ASN A 885 7.28 -27.95 -1.56
N ILE A 886 7.53 -26.91 -0.77
CA ILE A 886 8.62 -25.96 -1.01
C ILE A 886 9.98 -26.67 -0.97
N GLU A 887 10.15 -27.71 -0.16
CA GLU A 887 11.36 -28.54 -0.11
C GLU A 887 11.64 -29.22 -1.47
N GLN A 888 10.61 -29.72 -2.13
CA GLN A 888 10.71 -30.28 -3.48
C GLN A 888 11.10 -29.21 -4.50
N LEU A 889 10.48 -28.04 -4.42
CA LEU A 889 10.79 -26.88 -5.26
C LEU A 889 12.24 -26.41 -5.06
N LEU A 890 12.71 -26.34 -3.82
CA LEU A 890 14.10 -26.03 -3.48
C LEU A 890 15.08 -27.09 -4.01
N ALA A 891 14.68 -28.34 -4.07
CA ALA A 891 15.53 -29.45 -4.52
C ALA A 891 15.63 -29.57 -6.06
N ASP A 892 14.65 -29.05 -6.83
CA ASP A 892 14.66 -29.12 -8.28
C ASP A 892 15.69 -28.15 -8.89
N ARG A 893 16.88 -28.67 -9.16
CA ARG A 893 18.00 -27.87 -9.66
C ARG A 893 17.76 -27.34 -11.06
N ASP A 894 17.19 -28.16 -11.94
CA ASP A 894 17.01 -27.81 -13.35
C ASP A 894 16.00 -26.67 -13.50
N TYR A 895 14.89 -26.76 -12.76
CA TYR A 895 13.90 -25.69 -12.75
C TYR A 895 14.43 -24.40 -12.13
N ASN A 896 15.11 -24.50 -10.99
CA ASN A 896 15.66 -23.33 -10.30
C ASN A 896 16.71 -22.61 -11.14
N GLU A 897 17.55 -23.36 -11.91
CA GLU A 897 18.50 -22.75 -12.82
C GLU A 897 17.81 -22.05 -14.00
N GLN A 898 16.72 -22.63 -14.55
CA GLN A 898 15.93 -21.96 -15.59
C GLN A 898 15.36 -20.60 -15.14
N VAL A 899 14.80 -20.54 -13.92
CA VAL A 899 14.27 -19.28 -13.35
C VAL A 899 15.39 -18.27 -13.15
N LYS A 900 16.51 -18.72 -12.58
CA LYS A 900 17.69 -17.89 -12.33
C LYS A 900 18.29 -17.33 -13.62
N GLU A 901 18.45 -18.15 -14.67
CA GLU A 901 18.92 -17.70 -15.98
C GLU A 901 18.05 -16.58 -16.56
N LEU A 902 16.72 -16.72 -16.53
CA LEU A 902 15.79 -15.71 -17.02
C LEU A 902 15.95 -14.36 -16.29
N ILE A 903 16.18 -14.41 -14.99
CA ILE A 903 16.36 -13.22 -14.16
C ILE A 903 17.71 -12.56 -14.42
N ASP A 904 18.78 -13.36 -14.51
CA ASP A 904 20.14 -12.88 -14.76
C ASP A 904 20.26 -12.26 -16.16
N GLU A 905 19.67 -12.90 -17.18
CA GLU A 905 19.62 -12.38 -18.57
C GLU A 905 18.85 -11.04 -18.66
N ALA A 906 17.80 -10.87 -17.85
CA ALA A 906 17.02 -9.65 -17.78
C ALA A 906 17.67 -8.54 -16.93
N GLY A 907 18.77 -8.83 -16.23
CA GLY A 907 19.47 -7.87 -15.35
C GLY A 907 18.65 -7.43 -14.13
N ARG A 908 17.87 -8.36 -13.54
CA ARG A 908 16.96 -8.08 -12.41
C ARG A 908 17.38 -8.73 -11.08
N LYS A 909 18.66 -8.79 -10.84
CA LYS A 909 19.23 -9.44 -9.66
C LYS A 909 19.63 -8.46 -8.56
#